data_21fe3344f934d003ff50ac0954782f3d
#
_entry.id   21fe3344f934d003ff50ac0954782f3d
#
_cell.length_a   1.000
_cell.length_b   1.000
_cell.length_c   1.000
_cell.angle_alpha   90.00
_cell.angle_beta   90.00
_cell.angle_gamma   90.00
#
_symmetry.space_group_name_H-M   'P 1'
#
loop_
_entity.id
_entity.type
_entity.pdbx_description
1 polymer ?
#
loop_
_entity_poly.entity_id
_entity_poly.type
_entity_poly.pdbx_seq_one_letter_code
_entity_poly.pdbx_strand_id
1 'polypeptide(L)'
;MKRISTTIAILAIAAFGLQAQDKTYFVSPEGNDNADGLSVSNAWKSIDKVNASVFQAGDRVLFEGGATFYGNLVIKSSGSPEKPIVFSGYGQGRPVINMGKEECTAITILNSDGLEIVGFEITSGFPPEVGVGRNGILIDAREPGRAFRHIVIKDNYIHDIWGQMGGTRLRNAAISGGVMRPWRGFPLSQDFSTLEDVLIEGNRIERVDKVGITTTGIDKLRVRRNYMDNLGGDGIIVSSSFRAVVEFNEIHRSCMRSGLPDLPGDNGWAEKGEGWWPHTAACWIIGCEETIMQFNEVYDTGRQIRNGDGFAYDFDFYCKRCIAQYNYSKENHGFLLMMYDIFENVARYNISENDKTHLVQMQGSLKSDNNVLYNNVFYVDHGVSEVEYFRGDHPEKAKDINDLGAHFYNNIFYATGQGQFRTAWSVGFAWDRSFDDTLKPDLPAGSLFLNNCYFGPWKNGIPDDPKAIVADPKFVDPGTGGTGLGTLKGYMLQKDSPCINAGTYMPHNGGRDFFGFSVNDGHPDVGAFEYLGSGVFADESAIAAQDADARDASAVAWAKWCFPLEFGIKETDVLNIRLYQPLEEGVTGKISWTNPKDGKTTIVDLGKEKSRSEFALKLNSDPQTLLSSKIKVSVEKGKFSEAWEIAFSENPARRQ
;
A
#
# COMPACT_ATOMS: atom_id res chain seq x y z
N MET A 1 74.11 -43.01 4.90
CA MET A 1 72.66 -42.84 4.88
C MET A 1 72.32 -41.63 4.03
N LYS A 2 71.93 -41.90 2.79
CA LYS A 2 71.52 -40.82 1.84
C LYS A 2 70.03 -40.58 2.01
N ARG A 3 69.66 -39.33 2.32
CA ARG A 3 68.22 -38.89 2.34
C ARG A 3 67.80 -38.60 0.88
N ILE A 4 66.80 -39.29 0.44
CA ILE A 4 66.13 -39.03 -0.84
C ILE A 4 64.96 -38.07 -0.54
N SER A 5 65.04 -36.84 -1.04
CA SER A 5 63.94 -35.88 -1.03
C SER A 5 63.07 -36.09 -2.24
N THR A 6 61.84 -36.52 -2.00
CA THR A 6 60.82 -36.65 -3.02
C THR A 6 60.05 -35.35 -3.14
N THR A 7 60.24 -34.61 -4.21
CA THR A 7 59.49 -33.39 -4.52
C THR A 7 58.20 -33.79 -5.20
N ILE A 8 57.06 -33.58 -4.54
CA ILE A 8 55.75 -33.74 -5.13
C ILE A 8 55.36 -32.42 -5.81
N ALA A 9 55.33 -32.45 -7.13
CA ALA A 9 54.82 -31.35 -7.92
C ALA A 9 53.29 -31.42 -7.95
N ILE A 10 52.61 -30.50 -7.27
CA ILE A 10 51.14 -30.33 -7.37
C ILE A 10 50.86 -29.56 -8.65
N LEU A 11 50.30 -30.25 -9.65
CA LEU A 11 49.73 -29.63 -10.84
C LEU A 11 48.37 -29.02 -10.45
N ALA A 12 48.33 -27.71 -10.29
CA ALA A 12 47.07 -26.96 -10.18
C ALA A 12 46.47 -26.88 -11.61
N ILE A 13 45.52 -27.76 -11.90
CA ILE A 13 44.67 -27.62 -13.08
C ILE A 13 43.71 -26.45 -12.78
N ALA A 14 44.01 -25.28 -13.34
CA ALA A 14 43.07 -24.18 -13.42
C ALA A 14 41.96 -24.60 -14.39
N ALA A 15 40.87 -25.10 -13.85
CA ALA A 15 39.61 -25.24 -14.57
C ALA A 15 39.11 -23.83 -14.92
N PHE A 16 39.55 -23.31 -16.08
CA PHE A 16 38.81 -22.24 -16.72
C PHE A 16 37.46 -22.83 -17.08
N GLY A 17 36.45 -22.60 -16.21
CA GLY A 17 35.08 -22.84 -16.57
C GLY A 17 34.79 -22.00 -17.82
N LEU A 18 34.59 -22.64 -18.97
CA LEU A 18 33.94 -22.00 -20.11
C LEU A 18 32.58 -21.52 -19.60
N GLN A 19 32.49 -20.22 -19.27
CA GLN A 19 31.23 -19.60 -18.99
C GLN A 19 30.40 -19.71 -20.25
N ALA A 20 29.33 -20.49 -20.23
CA ALA A 20 28.45 -20.65 -21.38
C ALA A 20 27.99 -19.22 -21.79
N GLN A 21 28.18 -18.93 -23.06
CA GLN A 21 27.77 -17.65 -23.62
C GLN A 21 26.26 -17.57 -23.58
N ASP A 22 25.70 -16.45 -23.04
CA ASP A 22 24.27 -16.18 -22.98
C ASP A 22 23.68 -16.29 -24.41
N LYS A 23 22.59 -17.05 -24.57
CA LYS A 23 21.97 -17.29 -25.88
C LYS A 23 20.70 -16.46 -26.04
N THR A 24 20.44 -16.10 -27.29
CA THR A 24 19.15 -15.48 -27.66
C THR A 24 18.44 -16.43 -28.63
N TYR A 25 17.22 -16.82 -28.21
CA TYR A 25 16.32 -17.64 -29.01
C TYR A 25 15.21 -16.80 -29.58
N PHE A 26 14.81 -17.09 -30.82
CA PHE A 26 13.78 -16.39 -31.55
C PHE A 26 12.59 -17.31 -31.82
N VAL A 27 11.36 -16.77 -31.66
CA VAL A 27 10.11 -17.50 -31.88
C VAL A 27 9.26 -16.70 -32.83
N SER A 28 8.77 -17.31 -33.91
CA SER A 28 7.93 -16.69 -34.93
C SER A 28 6.91 -17.71 -35.45
N PRO A 29 5.63 -17.36 -35.70
CA PRO A 29 4.64 -18.28 -36.29
C PRO A 29 5.09 -18.86 -37.65
N GLU A 30 5.97 -18.16 -38.37
CA GLU A 30 6.56 -18.60 -39.64
C GLU A 30 7.83 -19.44 -39.43
N GLY A 31 8.22 -19.71 -38.17
CA GLY A 31 9.41 -20.46 -37.81
C GLY A 31 9.31 -21.98 -38.02
N ASN A 32 10.34 -22.70 -37.53
CA ASN A 32 10.41 -24.15 -37.61
C ASN A 32 10.95 -24.73 -36.28
N ASP A 33 10.19 -25.59 -35.64
CA ASP A 33 10.56 -26.19 -34.35
C ASP A 33 11.74 -27.17 -34.42
N ASN A 34 12.15 -27.57 -35.63
CA ASN A 34 13.35 -28.36 -35.84
C ASN A 34 14.63 -27.51 -36.02
N ALA A 35 14.49 -26.17 -36.09
CA ALA A 35 15.65 -25.27 -36.18
C ALA A 35 16.29 -25.08 -34.79
N ASP A 36 17.46 -24.42 -34.76
CA ASP A 36 18.17 -24.14 -33.50
C ASP A 36 17.61 -22.95 -32.70
N GLY A 37 16.79 -22.10 -33.32
CA GLY A 37 16.19 -20.92 -32.72
C GLY A 37 17.16 -19.74 -32.53
N LEU A 38 18.43 -19.84 -32.91
CA LEU A 38 19.49 -18.89 -32.57
C LEU A 38 19.61 -17.68 -33.51
N SER A 39 18.72 -17.57 -34.48
CA SER A 39 18.58 -16.38 -35.33
C SER A 39 17.16 -16.21 -35.80
N VAL A 40 16.82 -15.02 -36.29
CA VAL A 40 15.47 -14.72 -36.81
C VAL A 40 15.13 -15.65 -37.99
N SER A 41 16.08 -15.98 -38.85
CA SER A 41 15.86 -16.90 -39.99
C SER A 41 15.69 -18.36 -39.55
N ASN A 42 16.15 -18.72 -38.37
CA ASN A 42 16.05 -20.06 -37.79
C ASN A 42 15.13 -20.08 -36.57
N ALA A 43 14.18 -19.16 -36.52
CA ALA A 43 13.24 -19.03 -35.36
C ALA A 43 12.45 -20.33 -35.13
N TRP A 44 12.16 -20.64 -33.90
CA TRP A 44 11.17 -21.67 -33.53
C TRP A 44 9.76 -21.22 -33.89
N LYS A 45 8.84 -22.16 -34.04
CA LYS A 45 7.48 -21.86 -34.44
C LYS A 45 6.50 -21.73 -33.29
N SER A 46 6.61 -22.58 -32.29
CA SER A 46 5.54 -22.80 -31.35
C SER A 46 5.92 -22.53 -29.90
N ILE A 47 4.90 -22.21 -29.08
CA ILE A 47 4.99 -22.19 -27.61
C ILE A 47 5.40 -23.58 -27.09
N ASP A 48 4.92 -24.67 -27.70
CA ASP A 48 5.25 -26.04 -27.30
C ASP A 48 6.74 -26.32 -27.38
N LYS A 49 7.40 -25.80 -28.42
CA LYS A 49 8.87 -25.91 -28.55
C LYS A 49 9.59 -25.14 -27.43
N VAL A 50 9.11 -23.95 -27.09
CA VAL A 50 9.66 -23.17 -25.96
C VAL A 50 9.44 -23.92 -24.64
N ASN A 51 8.24 -24.45 -24.38
CA ASN A 51 7.89 -25.23 -23.19
C ASN A 51 8.72 -26.50 -23.00
N ALA A 52 9.15 -27.12 -24.12
CA ALA A 52 10.01 -28.31 -24.14
C ALA A 52 11.52 -28.00 -24.02
N SER A 53 11.90 -26.74 -24.10
CA SER A 53 13.30 -26.31 -24.08
C SER A 53 13.75 -25.97 -22.65
N VAL A 54 15.08 -26.07 -22.43
CA VAL A 54 15.70 -25.71 -21.14
C VAL A 54 16.62 -24.52 -21.38
N PHE A 55 16.42 -23.45 -20.60
CA PHE A 55 17.21 -22.23 -20.70
C PHE A 55 18.19 -22.12 -19.52
N GLN A 56 19.25 -21.36 -19.72
CA GLN A 56 20.29 -21.10 -18.73
C GLN A 56 20.20 -19.64 -18.24
N ALA A 57 20.79 -19.35 -17.10
CA ALA A 57 20.89 -17.99 -16.59
C ALA A 57 21.56 -17.06 -17.62
N GLY A 58 20.88 -15.94 -17.93
CA GLY A 58 21.28 -14.95 -18.94
C GLY A 58 20.72 -15.19 -20.36
N ASP A 59 20.02 -16.31 -20.59
CA ASP A 59 19.39 -16.57 -21.89
C ASP A 59 18.20 -15.60 -22.11
N ARG A 60 17.93 -15.34 -23.40
CA ARG A 60 16.78 -14.54 -23.84
C ARG A 60 15.91 -15.35 -24.80
N VAL A 61 14.60 -15.28 -24.61
CA VAL A 61 13.61 -15.91 -25.51
C VAL A 61 12.71 -14.80 -26.05
N LEU A 62 12.92 -14.50 -27.35
CA LEU A 62 12.28 -13.36 -28.00
C LEU A 62 11.22 -13.83 -28.98
N PHE A 63 10.00 -13.38 -28.78
CA PHE A 63 8.84 -13.65 -29.62
C PHE A 63 8.65 -12.52 -30.63
N GLU A 64 8.24 -12.86 -31.86
CA GLU A 64 8.01 -11.87 -32.93
C GLU A 64 6.90 -10.89 -32.54
N GLY A 65 7.23 -9.59 -32.55
CA GLY A 65 6.29 -8.51 -32.27
C GLY A 65 5.20 -8.39 -33.33
N GLY A 66 3.96 -8.14 -32.90
CA GLY A 66 2.78 -8.09 -33.75
C GLY A 66 2.23 -9.48 -34.15
N ALA A 67 2.93 -10.57 -33.85
CA ALA A 67 2.48 -11.93 -34.10
C ALA A 67 1.67 -12.49 -32.91
N THR A 68 0.73 -13.38 -33.19
CA THR A 68 -0.10 -14.05 -32.17
C THR A 68 0.32 -15.51 -32.00
N PHE A 69 0.56 -15.87 -30.75
CA PHE A 69 0.87 -17.23 -30.33
C PHE A 69 -0.27 -17.76 -29.45
N TYR A 70 -0.75 -18.97 -29.75
CA TYR A 70 -1.85 -19.58 -29.03
C TYR A 70 -1.34 -20.63 -28.04
N GLY A 71 -1.93 -20.65 -26.84
CA GLY A 71 -1.64 -21.64 -25.81
C GLY A 71 -1.11 -21.07 -24.51
N ASN A 72 -0.55 -21.93 -23.66
CA ASN A 72 0.03 -21.60 -22.36
C ASN A 72 1.56 -21.69 -22.42
N LEU A 73 2.25 -20.57 -22.28
CA LEU A 73 3.70 -20.53 -22.10
C LEU A 73 4.07 -20.94 -20.67
N VAL A 74 4.63 -22.12 -20.48
CA VAL A 74 5.00 -22.66 -19.16
C VAL A 74 6.51 -22.61 -18.96
N ILE A 75 6.96 -21.69 -18.12
CA ILE A 75 8.38 -21.45 -17.83
C ILE A 75 8.78 -22.31 -16.63
N LYS A 76 9.77 -23.21 -16.84
CA LYS A 76 10.30 -24.15 -15.84
C LYS A 76 11.79 -23.98 -15.58
N SER A 77 12.47 -23.15 -16.36
CA SER A 77 13.88 -22.86 -16.20
C SER A 77 14.08 -21.65 -15.28
N SER A 78 15.13 -21.69 -14.47
CA SER A 78 15.49 -20.58 -13.59
C SER A 78 16.79 -19.92 -14.03
N GLY A 79 16.82 -18.60 -13.95
CA GLY A 79 18.03 -17.80 -14.05
C GLY A 79 18.64 -17.51 -12.68
N SER A 80 19.21 -16.32 -12.54
CA SER A 80 19.60 -15.76 -11.24
C SER A 80 19.26 -14.26 -11.21
N PRO A 81 19.28 -13.63 -10.04
CA PRO A 81 19.05 -12.17 -9.96
C PRO A 81 20.04 -11.35 -10.79
N GLU A 82 21.29 -11.81 -10.92
CA GLU A 82 22.36 -11.14 -11.68
C GLU A 82 22.32 -11.48 -13.18
N LYS A 83 21.72 -12.62 -13.53
CA LYS A 83 21.57 -13.13 -14.89
C LYS A 83 20.18 -13.75 -15.09
N PRO A 84 19.12 -12.94 -15.12
CA PRO A 84 17.78 -13.46 -15.33
C PRO A 84 17.61 -14.04 -16.73
N ILE A 85 16.69 -15.00 -16.87
CA ILE A 85 16.20 -15.40 -18.18
C ILE A 85 15.10 -14.42 -18.58
N VAL A 86 15.25 -13.81 -19.75
CA VAL A 86 14.35 -12.78 -20.24
C VAL A 86 13.43 -13.31 -21.32
N PHE A 87 12.13 -13.25 -21.09
CA PHE A 87 11.10 -13.48 -22.11
C PHE A 87 10.54 -12.13 -22.55
N SER A 88 10.64 -11.82 -23.87
CA SER A 88 10.22 -10.52 -24.41
C SER A 88 9.91 -10.62 -25.91
N GLY A 89 9.74 -9.48 -26.56
CA GLY A 89 9.53 -9.36 -27.99
C GLY A 89 10.77 -8.94 -28.78
N TYR A 90 10.74 -9.17 -30.10
CA TYR A 90 11.65 -8.57 -31.07
C TYR A 90 10.87 -8.04 -32.29
N GLY A 91 11.44 -7.14 -33.05
CA GLY A 91 10.77 -6.50 -34.19
C GLY A 91 9.86 -5.37 -33.75
N GLN A 92 8.76 -5.18 -34.47
CA GLN A 92 7.80 -4.11 -34.18
C GLN A 92 6.53 -4.64 -33.54
N GLY A 93 5.97 -3.86 -32.60
CA GLY A 93 4.77 -4.24 -31.86
C GLY A 93 5.07 -5.19 -30.70
N ARG A 94 4.02 -5.61 -30.00
CA ARG A 94 4.09 -6.59 -28.92
C ARG A 94 3.78 -7.97 -29.43
N PRO A 95 4.51 -9.02 -29.01
CA PRO A 95 4.05 -10.39 -29.23
C PRO A 95 2.77 -10.63 -28.42
N VAL A 96 1.78 -11.26 -29.02
CA VAL A 96 0.49 -11.58 -28.42
C VAL A 96 0.47 -13.02 -27.94
N ILE A 97 0.25 -13.25 -26.65
CA ILE A 97 -0.09 -14.57 -26.12
C ILE A 97 -1.59 -14.63 -25.91
N ASN A 98 -2.26 -15.45 -26.70
CA ASN A 98 -3.72 -15.66 -26.60
C ASN A 98 -3.99 -17.07 -26.08
N MET A 99 -4.57 -17.15 -24.88
CA MET A 99 -4.87 -18.44 -24.25
C MET A 99 -6.02 -19.21 -24.91
N GLY A 100 -6.75 -18.61 -25.83
CA GLY A 100 -7.87 -19.26 -26.51
C GLY A 100 -9.02 -19.62 -25.56
N LYS A 101 -9.75 -20.70 -25.90
CA LYS A 101 -10.86 -21.22 -25.08
C LYS A 101 -10.43 -22.28 -24.06
N GLU A 102 -9.40 -23.04 -24.38
CA GLU A 102 -9.06 -24.27 -23.67
C GLU A 102 -8.10 -24.01 -22.50
N GLU A 103 -7.26 -22.97 -22.61
CA GLU A 103 -6.25 -22.69 -21.60
C GLU A 103 -6.78 -21.78 -20.47
N CYS A 104 -6.36 -22.09 -19.25
CA CYS A 104 -6.72 -21.30 -18.07
C CYS A 104 -5.67 -20.21 -17.75
N THR A 105 -4.50 -20.25 -18.38
CA THR A 105 -3.41 -19.29 -18.12
C THR A 105 -2.64 -19.05 -19.42
N ALA A 106 -2.27 -17.79 -19.68
CA ALA A 106 -1.45 -17.47 -20.84
C ALA A 106 0.05 -17.70 -20.58
N ILE A 107 0.56 -17.24 -19.44
CA ILE A 107 1.96 -17.44 -19.03
C ILE A 107 2.00 -18.00 -17.61
N THR A 108 2.63 -19.15 -17.41
CA THR A 108 2.82 -19.79 -16.11
C THR A 108 4.31 -19.83 -15.76
N ILE A 109 4.70 -19.20 -14.65
CA ILE A 109 6.03 -19.35 -14.04
C ILE A 109 5.91 -20.49 -13.02
N LEU A 110 6.39 -21.69 -13.37
CA LEU A 110 6.19 -22.89 -12.57
C LEU A 110 7.47 -23.27 -11.83
N ASN A 111 7.49 -23.08 -10.52
CA ASN A 111 8.63 -23.39 -9.66
C ASN A 111 9.96 -22.83 -10.20
N SER A 112 9.94 -21.60 -10.70
CA SER A 112 11.07 -20.96 -11.37
C SER A 112 11.27 -19.53 -10.85
N ASP A 113 12.48 -19.03 -10.96
CA ASP A 113 12.93 -17.74 -10.48
C ASP A 113 14.10 -17.18 -11.30
N GLY A 114 14.55 -15.96 -11.01
CA GLY A 114 15.52 -15.28 -11.87
C GLY A 114 14.94 -15.02 -13.25
N LEU A 115 13.73 -14.44 -13.34
CA LEU A 115 12.97 -14.33 -14.59
C LEU A 115 12.45 -12.92 -14.82
N GLU A 116 12.42 -12.51 -16.07
CA GLU A 116 11.79 -11.28 -16.53
C GLU A 116 10.79 -11.54 -17.65
N ILE A 117 9.54 -11.10 -17.50
CA ILE A 117 8.47 -11.17 -18.51
C ILE A 117 8.13 -9.75 -18.93
N VAL A 118 8.56 -9.35 -20.12
CA VAL A 118 8.57 -7.96 -20.54
C VAL A 118 7.92 -7.72 -21.89
N GLY A 119 6.95 -6.81 -21.94
CA GLY A 119 6.49 -6.24 -23.21
C GLY A 119 5.53 -7.11 -24.02
N PHE A 120 4.86 -8.07 -23.42
CA PHE A 120 3.84 -8.88 -24.09
C PHE A 120 2.48 -8.18 -24.14
N GLU A 121 1.67 -8.54 -25.12
CA GLU A 121 0.23 -8.41 -25.09
C GLU A 121 -0.37 -9.77 -24.70
N ILE A 122 -1.30 -9.78 -23.74
CA ILE A 122 -1.84 -11.02 -23.19
C ILE A 122 -3.36 -10.92 -23.15
N THR A 123 -4.03 -11.89 -23.74
CA THR A 123 -5.50 -11.89 -23.85
C THR A 123 -6.08 -13.30 -23.84
N SER A 124 -7.34 -13.42 -23.48
CA SER A 124 -8.12 -14.64 -23.71
C SER A 124 -8.93 -14.58 -24.99
N GLY A 125 -9.30 -13.38 -25.45
CA GLY A 125 -9.98 -13.15 -26.72
C GLY A 125 -11.39 -13.72 -26.84
N PHE A 126 -11.91 -14.42 -25.81
CA PHE A 126 -13.21 -15.07 -25.86
C PHE A 126 -14.00 -14.85 -24.56
N PRO A 127 -15.32 -14.69 -24.63
CA PRO A 127 -16.13 -14.71 -23.43
C PRO A 127 -15.99 -16.07 -22.72
N PRO A 128 -16.07 -16.09 -21.37
CA PRO A 128 -15.83 -17.29 -20.59
C PRO A 128 -16.87 -18.37 -20.86
N GLU A 129 -16.44 -19.62 -20.86
CA GLU A 129 -17.34 -20.70 -20.50
C GLU A 129 -17.57 -20.67 -18.99
N VAL A 130 -18.81 -20.92 -18.59
CA VAL A 130 -19.22 -20.96 -17.19
C VAL A 130 -18.30 -21.91 -16.39
N GLY A 131 -17.68 -21.40 -15.34
CA GLY A 131 -16.92 -22.22 -14.40
C GLY A 131 -15.39 -22.18 -14.54
N VAL A 132 -14.83 -21.46 -15.50
CA VAL A 132 -13.39 -21.44 -15.76
C VAL A 132 -12.74 -20.18 -15.19
N GLY A 133 -11.85 -20.33 -14.21
CA GLY A 133 -10.96 -19.25 -13.76
C GLY A 133 -9.79 -19.08 -14.71
N ARG A 134 -9.41 -17.84 -15.02
CA ARG A 134 -8.34 -17.53 -15.98
C ARG A 134 -7.32 -16.54 -15.43
N ASN A 135 -6.06 -16.72 -15.81
CA ASN A 135 -4.98 -15.81 -15.45
C ASN A 135 -4.21 -15.38 -16.70
N GLY A 136 -3.87 -14.11 -16.79
CA GLY A 136 -2.91 -13.65 -17.78
C GLY A 136 -1.52 -14.22 -17.47
N ILE A 137 -0.97 -13.87 -16.29
CA ILE A 137 0.31 -14.39 -15.78
C ILE A 137 0.10 -15.01 -14.41
N LEU A 138 0.61 -16.24 -14.20
CA LEU A 138 0.56 -16.95 -12.94
C LEU A 138 1.96 -17.25 -12.42
N ILE A 139 2.29 -16.79 -11.22
CA ILE A 139 3.46 -17.22 -10.46
C ILE A 139 3.06 -18.41 -9.60
N ASP A 140 3.54 -19.59 -9.93
CA ASP A 140 3.19 -20.85 -9.26
C ASP A 140 4.42 -21.44 -8.56
N ALA A 141 4.74 -20.87 -7.40
CA ALA A 141 5.92 -21.22 -6.59
C ALA A 141 5.50 -22.12 -5.44
N ARG A 142 5.44 -23.43 -5.66
CA ARG A 142 4.93 -24.41 -4.68
C ARG A 142 5.90 -25.54 -4.33
N GLU A 143 7.15 -25.50 -4.80
CA GLU A 143 8.16 -26.49 -4.47
C GLU A 143 8.56 -26.34 -2.98
N PRO A 144 8.26 -27.34 -2.11
CA PRO A 144 8.46 -27.19 -0.67
C PRO A 144 9.91 -26.92 -0.29
N GLY A 145 10.13 -25.99 0.64
CA GLY A 145 11.45 -25.65 1.17
C GLY A 145 12.36 -24.88 0.22
N ARG A 146 11.90 -24.54 -0.99
CA ARG A 146 12.69 -23.76 -1.93
C ARG A 146 12.56 -22.25 -1.68
N ALA A 147 13.68 -21.55 -1.76
CA ALA A 147 13.73 -20.09 -1.78
C ALA A 147 13.79 -19.60 -3.23
N PHE A 148 12.72 -18.92 -3.67
CA PHE A 148 12.64 -18.28 -4.98
C PHE A 148 13.03 -16.81 -4.86
N ARG A 149 13.66 -16.26 -5.89
CA ARG A 149 14.11 -14.88 -5.93
C ARG A 149 14.02 -14.30 -7.32
N HIS A 150 13.74 -13.01 -7.38
CA HIS A 150 13.80 -12.19 -8.59
C HIS A 150 12.86 -12.64 -9.71
N ILE A 151 11.64 -12.10 -9.67
CA ILE A 151 10.66 -12.20 -10.75
C ILE A 151 10.24 -10.78 -11.13
N VAL A 152 10.41 -10.42 -12.40
CA VAL A 152 10.01 -9.13 -12.95
C VAL A 152 8.91 -9.34 -13.99
N ILE A 153 7.76 -8.69 -13.80
CA ILE A 153 6.63 -8.64 -14.74
C ILE A 153 6.44 -7.18 -15.14
N LYS A 154 6.89 -6.82 -16.34
CA LYS A 154 7.04 -5.41 -16.67
C LYS A 154 6.52 -5.05 -18.05
N ASP A 155 5.89 -3.85 -18.14
CA ASP A 155 5.46 -3.24 -19.40
C ASP A 155 4.57 -4.13 -20.28
N ASN A 156 3.77 -5.04 -19.70
CA ASN A 156 2.86 -5.88 -20.44
C ASN A 156 1.50 -5.17 -20.60
N TYR A 157 0.79 -5.47 -21.70
CA TYR A 157 -0.60 -5.11 -21.91
C TYR A 157 -1.47 -6.35 -21.74
N ILE A 158 -2.24 -6.41 -20.65
CA ILE A 158 -3.04 -7.56 -20.28
C ILE A 158 -4.52 -7.14 -20.32
N HIS A 159 -5.30 -7.77 -21.19
CA HIS A 159 -6.68 -7.34 -21.39
C HIS A 159 -7.61 -8.46 -21.83
N ASP A 160 -8.91 -8.20 -21.65
CA ASP A 160 -9.96 -9.14 -22.04
C ASP A 160 -9.74 -10.53 -21.42
N ILE A 161 -9.39 -10.56 -20.12
CA ILE A 161 -9.24 -11.78 -19.34
C ILE A 161 -10.60 -12.14 -18.76
N TRP A 162 -11.29 -12.98 -19.47
CA TRP A 162 -12.65 -13.39 -19.13
C TRP A 162 -12.65 -14.72 -18.39
N GLY A 163 -13.17 -14.76 -17.19
CA GLY A 163 -13.24 -15.94 -16.34
C GLY A 163 -14.42 -15.90 -15.38
N GLN A 164 -14.53 -16.91 -14.53
CA GLN A 164 -15.61 -16.97 -13.54
C GLN A 164 -15.31 -16.06 -12.34
N MET A 165 -16.30 -15.30 -11.88
CA MET A 165 -16.20 -14.49 -10.66
C MET A 165 -16.11 -15.34 -9.39
N GLY A 166 -16.74 -16.50 -9.35
CA GLY A 166 -16.68 -17.42 -8.20
C GLY A 166 -15.39 -18.23 -8.16
N GLY A 167 -14.98 -18.66 -6.98
CA GLY A 167 -13.82 -19.49 -6.77
C GLY A 167 -12.68 -18.77 -6.03
N THR A 168 -11.54 -19.45 -5.87
CA THR A 168 -10.38 -18.88 -5.16
C THR A 168 -9.84 -17.67 -5.90
N ARG A 169 -9.44 -16.63 -5.18
CA ARG A 169 -8.90 -15.37 -5.71
C ARG A 169 -7.70 -15.57 -6.64
N LEU A 170 -6.95 -16.65 -6.47
CA LEU A 170 -5.78 -17.01 -7.27
C LEU A 170 -6.10 -17.58 -8.67
N ARG A 171 -7.37 -17.65 -9.09
CA ARG A 171 -7.75 -18.31 -10.34
C ARG A 171 -8.46 -17.43 -11.36
N ASN A 172 -8.48 -16.13 -11.15
CA ASN A 172 -9.09 -15.21 -12.11
C ASN A 172 -8.51 -13.81 -11.94
N ALA A 173 -7.40 -13.55 -12.60
CA ALA A 173 -6.70 -12.28 -12.51
C ALA A 173 -5.85 -12.00 -13.75
N ALA A 174 -5.51 -10.74 -14.01
CA ALA A 174 -4.50 -10.43 -15.02
C ALA A 174 -3.12 -10.94 -14.60
N ILE A 175 -2.71 -10.67 -13.37
CA ILE A 175 -1.47 -11.19 -12.78
C ILE A 175 -1.80 -11.80 -11.42
N SER A 176 -1.37 -13.03 -11.19
CA SER A 176 -1.66 -13.74 -9.93
C SER A 176 -0.52 -14.60 -9.45
N GLY A 177 -0.54 -14.94 -8.15
CA GLY A 177 0.28 -15.99 -7.60
C GLY A 177 1.25 -15.57 -6.52
N GLY A 178 2.27 -16.41 -6.31
CA GLY A 178 3.23 -16.30 -5.22
C GLY A 178 3.39 -17.61 -4.48
N VAL A 179 3.68 -17.53 -3.19
CA VAL A 179 3.83 -18.69 -2.31
C VAL A 179 2.61 -18.80 -1.42
N MET A 180 1.99 -19.97 -1.36
CA MET A 180 0.87 -20.24 -0.45
C MET A 180 1.37 -20.21 1.00
N ARG A 181 1.04 -19.16 1.72
CA ARG A 181 1.26 -19.04 3.17
C ARG A 181 -0.08 -18.99 3.89
N PRO A 182 -0.23 -19.64 5.05
CA PRO A 182 -1.42 -19.44 5.87
C PRO A 182 -1.45 -18.00 6.37
N TRP A 183 -2.56 -17.30 6.11
CA TRP A 183 -2.74 -15.88 6.43
C TRP A 183 -3.15 -15.60 7.89
N ARG A 184 -2.78 -16.43 8.84
CA ARG A 184 -3.13 -16.27 10.25
C ARG A 184 -1.93 -16.17 11.19
N GLY A 185 -0.81 -15.60 10.74
CA GLY A 185 0.35 -15.40 11.62
C GLY A 185 0.93 -16.69 12.21
N PHE A 186 0.64 -17.84 11.61
CA PHE A 186 1.28 -19.08 12.01
C PHE A 186 2.77 -19.00 11.69
N PRO A 187 3.64 -19.43 12.61
CA PRO A 187 5.04 -19.56 12.27
C PRO A 187 5.16 -20.43 11.01
N LEU A 188 5.92 -19.93 10.04
CA LEU A 188 6.22 -20.71 8.84
C LEU A 188 6.81 -22.05 9.29
N SER A 189 6.15 -23.16 8.94
CA SER A 189 6.82 -24.45 9.08
C SER A 189 8.03 -24.44 8.14
N GLN A 190 9.08 -25.19 8.48
CA GLN A 190 10.30 -25.28 7.66
C GLN A 190 10.04 -25.82 6.23
N ASP A 191 8.82 -26.31 5.98
CA ASP A 191 8.40 -26.93 4.72
C ASP A 191 7.78 -25.95 3.72
N PHE A 192 7.60 -24.66 4.07
CA PHE A 192 7.06 -23.66 3.14
C PHE A 192 8.16 -23.08 2.24
N SER A 193 7.81 -22.88 0.97
CA SER A 193 8.62 -22.09 0.04
C SER A 193 8.65 -20.63 0.48
N THR A 194 9.69 -19.91 0.07
CA THR A 194 9.75 -18.44 0.20
C THR A 194 9.91 -17.82 -1.18
N LEU A 195 9.38 -16.63 -1.35
CA LEU A 195 9.57 -15.83 -2.57
C LEU A 195 9.88 -14.40 -2.14
N GLU A 196 10.97 -13.86 -2.65
CA GLU A 196 11.37 -12.47 -2.39
C GLU A 196 11.80 -11.76 -3.69
N ASP A 197 11.83 -10.42 -3.66
CA ASP A 197 12.26 -9.59 -4.77
C ASP A 197 11.41 -9.81 -6.04
N VAL A 198 10.13 -9.49 -5.93
CA VAL A 198 9.20 -9.51 -7.07
C VAL A 198 8.84 -8.07 -7.44
N LEU A 199 8.98 -7.75 -8.72
CA LEU A 199 8.61 -6.46 -9.29
C LEU A 199 7.49 -6.63 -10.34
N ILE A 200 6.37 -5.96 -10.13
CA ILE A 200 5.26 -5.86 -11.08
C ILE A 200 5.13 -4.37 -11.45
N GLU A 201 5.65 -3.97 -12.61
CA GLU A 201 5.81 -2.56 -12.96
C GLU A 201 5.33 -2.22 -14.37
N GLY A 202 4.66 -1.07 -14.50
CA GLY A 202 4.35 -0.49 -15.81
C GLY A 202 3.37 -1.29 -16.66
N ASN A 203 2.65 -2.25 -16.07
CA ASN A 203 1.69 -3.04 -16.83
C ASN A 203 0.39 -2.24 -17.02
N ARG A 204 -0.19 -2.35 -18.22
CA ARG A 204 -1.51 -1.85 -18.55
C ARG A 204 -2.50 -3.01 -18.48
N ILE A 205 -3.51 -2.91 -17.63
CA ILE A 205 -4.48 -3.98 -17.35
C ILE A 205 -5.88 -3.45 -17.58
N GLU A 206 -6.64 -4.06 -18.48
CA GLU A 206 -7.96 -3.58 -18.84
C GLU A 206 -8.96 -4.72 -19.08
N ARG A 207 -10.21 -4.49 -18.71
CA ARG A 207 -11.32 -5.43 -18.99
C ARG A 207 -11.02 -6.84 -18.48
N VAL A 208 -10.81 -6.92 -17.18
CA VAL A 208 -10.58 -8.19 -16.47
C VAL A 208 -11.81 -8.51 -15.62
N ASP A 209 -12.29 -9.73 -15.71
CA ASP A 209 -13.54 -10.13 -15.03
C ASP A 209 -13.48 -10.00 -13.52
N LYS A 210 -12.33 -10.18 -12.90
CA LYS A 210 -12.23 -10.13 -11.44
C LYS A 210 -11.08 -9.26 -10.95
N VAL A 211 -9.87 -9.74 -10.94
CA VAL A 211 -8.75 -9.07 -10.26
C VAL A 211 -7.70 -8.59 -11.24
N GLY A 212 -7.24 -7.35 -11.08
CA GLY A 212 -6.08 -6.85 -11.81
C GLY A 212 -4.81 -7.60 -11.40
N ILE A 213 -4.35 -7.39 -10.16
CA ILE A 213 -3.15 -8.03 -9.62
C ILE A 213 -3.48 -8.65 -8.25
N THR A 214 -3.16 -9.93 -8.06
CA THR A 214 -3.29 -10.59 -6.75
C THR A 214 -2.04 -11.41 -6.43
N THR A 215 -1.41 -11.12 -5.31
CA THR A 215 -0.18 -11.79 -4.88
C THR A 215 -0.30 -12.35 -3.47
N THR A 216 0.49 -13.37 -3.15
CA THR A 216 0.49 -13.97 -1.81
C THR A 216 1.88 -14.43 -1.39
N GLY A 217 2.23 -14.20 -0.12
CA GLY A 217 3.41 -14.76 0.52
C GLY A 217 4.74 -14.25 -0.01
N ILE A 218 4.82 -13.00 -0.46
CA ILE A 218 6.02 -12.42 -1.08
C ILE A 218 6.68 -11.44 -0.11
N ASP A 219 7.97 -11.59 0.12
CA ASP A 219 8.79 -10.61 0.85
C ASP A 219 9.40 -9.58 -0.12
N LYS A 220 9.39 -8.31 0.23
CA LYS A 220 9.89 -7.21 -0.61
C LYS A 220 9.25 -7.14 -2.00
N LEU A 221 7.96 -7.43 -2.09
CA LEU A 221 7.18 -7.22 -3.30
C LEU A 221 7.12 -5.72 -3.63
N ARG A 222 7.25 -5.39 -4.91
CA ARG A 222 6.95 -4.05 -5.44
C ARG A 222 5.90 -4.14 -6.54
N VAL A 223 4.76 -3.46 -6.35
CA VAL A 223 3.71 -3.30 -7.36
C VAL A 223 3.62 -1.81 -7.67
N ARG A 224 4.10 -1.40 -8.83
CA ARG A 224 4.26 0.03 -9.11
C ARG A 224 3.96 0.44 -10.54
N ARG A 225 3.46 1.67 -10.73
CA ARG A 225 3.22 2.28 -12.04
C ARG A 225 2.35 1.44 -12.96
N ASN A 226 1.48 0.61 -12.40
CA ASN A 226 0.52 -0.12 -13.21
C ASN A 226 -0.73 0.73 -13.42
N TYR A 227 -1.24 0.74 -14.63
CA TYR A 227 -2.52 1.33 -14.99
C TYR A 227 -3.58 0.24 -15.08
N MET A 228 -4.72 0.44 -14.43
CA MET A 228 -5.82 -0.52 -14.43
C MET A 228 -7.14 0.17 -14.71
N ASP A 229 -7.96 -0.45 -15.55
CA ASP A 229 -9.26 0.10 -15.88
C ASP A 229 -10.30 -0.98 -16.20
N ASN A 230 -11.53 -0.77 -15.72
CA ASN A 230 -12.67 -1.62 -15.98
C ASN A 230 -12.47 -3.07 -15.51
N LEU A 231 -12.33 -3.20 -14.18
CA LEU A 231 -12.19 -4.48 -13.49
C LEU A 231 -13.51 -4.89 -12.84
N GLY A 232 -13.87 -6.16 -13.00
CA GLY A 232 -15.09 -6.69 -12.40
C GLY A 232 -15.02 -6.76 -10.87
N GLY A 233 -13.85 -7.00 -10.32
CA GLY A 233 -13.55 -7.04 -8.89
C GLY A 233 -12.41 -6.12 -8.50
N ASP A 234 -11.47 -6.66 -7.77
CA ASP A 234 -10.36 -5.93 -7.15
C ASP A 234 -9.35 -5.37 -8.15
N GLY A 235 -8.73 -4.24 -7.83
CA GLY A 235 -7.57 -3.75 -8.55
C GLY A 235 -6.30 -4.49 -8.14
N ILE A 236 -5.82 -4.25 -6.91
CA ILE A 236 -4.61 -4.86 -6.36
C ILE A 236 -4.92 -5.51 -5.02
N ILE A 237 -4.52 -6.78 -4.87
CA ILE A 237 -4.55 -7.54 -3.62
C ILE A 237 -3.15 -8.00 -3.28
N VAL A 238 -2.67 -7.66 -2.07
CA VAL A 238 -1.45 -8.23 -1.52
C VAL A 238 -1.79 -9.01 -0.26
N SER A 239 -1.50 -10.31 -0.25
CA SER A 239 -1.82 -11.21 0.86
C SER A 239 -0.57 -11.75 1.53
N SER A 240 -0.59 -11.89 2.86
CA SER A 240 0.42 -12.62 3.66
C SER A 240 1.87 -12.27 3.29
N SER A 241 2.13 -11.00 2.99
CA SER A 241 3.40 -10.49 2.48
C SER A 241 4.07 -9.60 3.52
N PHE A 242 5.41 -9.50 3.43
CA PHE A 242 6.21 -8.69 4.33
C PHE A 242 6.95 -7.60 3.56
N ARG A 243 6.95 -6.37 4.08
CA ARG A 243 7.70 -5.25 3.51
C ARG A 243 7.42 -5.03 2.02
N ALA A 244 6.15 -5.27 1.63
CA ALA A 244 5.70 -4.97 0.29
C ALA A 244 5.50 -3.46 0.11
N VAL A 245 5.69 -2.97 -1.12
CA VAL A 245 5.41 -1.59 -1.50
C VAL A 245 4.49 -1.57 -2.72
N VAL A 246 3.32 -0.96 -2.55
CA VAL A 246 2.33 -0.73 -3.61
C VAL A 246 2.28 0.76 -3.89
N GLU A 247 2.80 1.20 -5.05
CA GLU A 247 3.04 2.62 -5.26
C GLU A 247 2.83 3.10 -6.70
N PHE A 248 2.38 4.37 -6.86
CA PHE A 248 2.19 5.00 -8.16
C PHE A 248 1.31 4.20 -9.11
N ASN A 249 0.37 3.39 -8.60
CA ASN A 249 -0.59 2.70 -9.43
C ASN A 249 -1.81 3.60 -9.64
N GLU A 250 -2.38 3.54 -10.83
CA GLU A 250 -3.58 4.26 -11.24
C GLU A 250 -4.69 3.25 -11.53
N ILE A 251 -5.79 3.30 -10.76
CA ILE A 251 -6.89 2.32 -10.81
C ILE A 251 -8.20 3.05 -11.07
N HIS A 252 -8.82 2.74 -12.19
CA HIS A 252 -10.12 3.25 -12.58
C HIS A 252 -11.15 2.14 -12.62
N ARG A 253 -12.38 2.44 -12.24
CA ARG A 253 -13.55 1.56 -12.43
C ARG A 253 -13.27 0.11 -12.03
N SER A 254 -12.75 -0.10 -10.83
CA SER A 254 -12.71 -1.42 -10.20
C SER A 254 -13.99 -1.71 -9.42
N CYS A 255 -14.20 -2.94 -8.99
CA CYS A 255 -15.41 -3.41 -8.28
C CYS A 255 -16.70 -3.28 -9.11
N MET A 256 -16.62 -3.28 -10.45
CA MET A 256 -17.73 -2.93 -11.33
C MET A 256 -18.78 -4.03 -11.48
N ARG A 257 -18.45 -5.30 -11.23
CA ARG A 257 -19.36 -6.43 -11.42
C ARG A 257 -20.18 -6.84 -10.20
N SER A 258 -19.96 -6.24 -9.10
CA SER A 258 -20.66 -6.61 -7.87
C SER A 258 -22.13 -6.21 -7.93
N GLY A 259 -22.94 -7.06 -8.50
CA GLY A 259 -24.39 -6.93 -8.56
C GLY A 259 -24.99 -6.47 -9.91
N LEU A 260 -24.25 -6.58 -10.99
CA LEU A 260 -24.80 -6.37 -12.34
C LEU A 260 -25.23 -7.73 -12.93
N PRO A 261 -26.56 -7.96 -13.14
CA PRO A 261 -27.09 -9.25 -13.59
C PRO A 261 -26.77 -9.60 -15.05
N ASP A 262 -26.32 -8.64 -15.84
CA ASP A 262 -26.31 -8.75 -17.30
C ASP A 262 -24.92 -8.91 -17.93
N LEU A 263 -23.86 -9.13 -17.16
CA LEU A 263 -22.55 -9.36 -17.73
C LEU A 263 -22.32 -10.84 -18.05
N PRO A 264 -21.73 -11.17 -19.22
CA PRO A 264 -21.39 -12.54 -19.56
C PRO A 264 -20.52 -13.18 -18.47
N GLY A 265 -20.96 -14.29 -17.91
CA GLY A 265 -20.28 -14.98 -16.81
C GLY A 265 -20.90 -14.78 -15.43
N ASP A 266 -21.84 -13.89 -15.26
CA ASP A 266 -22.67 -13.81 -14.06
C ASP A 266 -23.75 -14.89 -14.11
N ASN A 267 -23.48 -16.04 -13.50
CA ASN A 267 -24.34 -17.22 -13.54
C ASN A 267 -25.52 -17.17 -12.57
N GLY A 268 -25.96 -15.99 -12.18
CA GLY A 268 -26.99 -15.90 -11.15
C GLY A 268 -26.53 -16.44 -9.78
N TRP A 269 -25.25 -16.47 -9.51
CA TRP A 269 -24.67 -16.85 -8.20
C TRP A 269 -25.21 -15.96 -7.09
N ALA A 270 -25.52 -14.73 -7.45
CA ALA A 270 -26.17 -13.79 -6.57
C ALA A 270 -27.60 -14.20 -6.18
N GLU A 271 -28.30 -14.92 -7.04
CA GLU A 271 -29.70 -15.32 -6.81
C GLU A 271 -29.85 -16.65 -6.07
N LYS A 272 -28.89 -17.54 -6.16
CA LYS A 272 -29.00 -18.91 -5.61
C LYS A 272 -28.61 -19.06 -4.15
N GLY A 273 -28.14 -18.02 -3.48
CA GLY A 273 -27.80 -18.07 -2.05
C GLY A 273 -26.63 -19.02 -1.71
N GLU A 274 -26.03 -19.63 -2.69
CA GLU A 274 -24.89 -20.54 -2.52
C GLU A 274 -23.61 -19.81 -2.85
N GLY A 275 -22.91 -19.32 -1.85
CA GLY A 275 -21.51 -19.04 -2.04
C GLY A 275 -21.10 -17.60 -1.87
N TRP A 276 -19.97 -17.40 -2.14
CA TRP A 276 -19.06 -16.32 -1.96
C TRP A 276 -19.53 -15.02 -2.62
N TRP A 277 -19.80 -14.05 -1.80
CA TRP A 277 -19.92 -12.66 -2.20
C TRP A 277 -18.51 -12.14 -2.50
N PRO A 278 -18.28 -11.48 -3.64
CA PRO A 278 -17.01 -10.83 -3.84
C PRO A 278 -16.89 -9.65 -2.87
N HIS A 279 -16.09 -9.81 -1.83
CA HIS A 279 -15.59 -8.69 -1.04
C HIS A 279 -14.48 -8.07 -1.87
N THR A 280 -14.64 -6.84 -2.32
CA THR A 280 -13.69 -6.22 -3.24
C THR A 280 -13.39 -4.78 -2.83
N ALA A 281 -12.12 -4.41 -2.96
CA ALA A 281 -11.66 -3.03 -2.89
C ALA A 281 -10.64 -2.77 -4.01
N ALA A 282 -10.37 -1.50 -4.32
CA ALA A 282 -9.50 -1.19 -5.44
C ALA A 282 -8.04 -1.55 -5.14
N CYS A 283 -7.53 -1.19 -3.97
CA CYS A 283 -6.14 -1.44 -3.58
C CYS A 283 -6.08 -1.82 -2.10
N TRP A 284 -5.77 -3.07 -1.81
CA TRP A 284 -5.85 -3.56 -0.45
C TRP A 284 -4.86 -4.66 -0.08
N ILE A 285 -4.69 -4.83 1.22
CA ILE A 285 -3.73 -5.76 1.80
C ILE A 285 -4.39 -6.59 2.89
N ILE A 286 -4.01 -7.86 3.01
CA ILE A 286 -4.53 -8.80 4.02
C ILE A 286 -3.42 -9.66 4.61
N GLY A 287 -3.36 -9.77 5.94
CA GLY A 287 -2.34 -10.55 6.63
C GLY A 287 -0.92 -10.08 6.36
N CYS A 288 -0.75 -8.82 6.01
CA CYS A 288 0.53 -8.21 5.69
C CYS A 288 1.18 -7.58 6.91
N GLU A 289 2.51 -7.52 6.90
CA GLU A 289 3.27 -6.83 7.92
C GLU A 289 4.27 -5.87 7.28
N GLU A 290 4.42 -4.67 7.86
CA GLU A 290 5.34 -3.63 7.38
C GLU A 290 5.17 -3.32 5.87
N THR A 291 3.95 -3.30 5.38
CA THR A 291 3.60 -3.07 3.97
C THR A 291 3.12 -1.63 3.78
N ILE A 292 3.51 -1.02 2.66
CA ILE A 292 3.19 0.37 2.35
C ILE A 292 2.35 0.44 1.07
N MET A 293 1.23 1.17 1.14
CA MET A 293 0.46 1.65 -0.01
C MET A 293 0.68 3.15 -0.13
N GLN A 294 1.35 3.64 -1.17
CA GLN A 294 1.67 5.06 -1.31
C GLN A 294 1.60 5.59 -2.74
N PHE A 295 1.25 6.86 -2.88
CA PHE A 295 1.16 7.55 -4.17
C PHE A 295 0.27 6.82 -5.20
N ASN A 296 -0.70 6.05 -4.75
CA ASN A 296 -1.67 5.43 -5.63
C ASN A 296 -2.86 6.34 -5.85
N GLU A 297 -3.48 6.19 -6.99
CA GLU A 297 -4.68 6.92 -7.40
C GLU A 297 -5.80 5.94 -7.68
N VAL A 298 -6.99 6.17 -7.09
CA VAL A 298 -8.17 5.31 -7.27
C VAL A 298 -9.39 6.16 -7.61
N TYR A 299 -10.08 5.75 -8.68
CA TYR A 299 -11.21 6.48 -9.24
C TYR A 299 -12.41 5.58 -9.52
N ASP A 300 -13.61 6.07 -9.22
CA ASP A 300 -14.87 5.52 -9.68
C ASP A 300 -15.07 4.01 -9.38
N THR A 301 -14.76 3.58 -8.15
CA THR A 301 -15.06 2.19 -7.76
C THR A 301 -16.56 1.93 -7.77
N GLY A 302 -16.94 0.74 -8.24
CA GLY A 302 -18.32 0.29 -8.21
C GLY A 302 -18.79 -0.04 -6.79
N ARG A 303 -20.08 0.21 -6.51
CA ARG A 303 -20.72 -0.17 -5.26
C ARG A 303 -21.03 -1.67 -5.25
N GLN A 304 -20.64 -2.35 -4.20
CA GLN A 304 -21.11 -3.71 -3.93
C GLN A 304 -22.47 -3.67 -3.25
N ILE A 305 -23.51 -4.12 -3.97
CA ILE A 305 -24.90 -3.96 -3.54
C ILE A 305 -25.21 -4.70 -2.24
N ARG A 306 -24.47 -5.75 -1.88
CA ARG A 306 -24.85 -6.64 -0.79
C ARG A 306 -23.99 -6.58 0.47
N ASN A 307 -22.75 -6.17 0.39
CA ASN A 307 -21.83 -6.15 1.56
C ASN A 307 -21.29 -4.77 1.92
N GLY A 308 -21.51 -3.77 1.06
CA GLY A 308 -21.04 -2.41 1.33
C GLY A 308 -19.57 -2.15 1.02
N ASP A 309 -18.82 -3.13 0.46
CA ASP A 309 -17.45 -2.94 0.01
C ASP A 309 -17.39 -2.10 -1.28
N GLY A 310 -16.22 -1.86 -1.82
CA GLY A 310 -15.97 -0.98 -2.96
C GLY A 310 -15.08 0.21 -2.58
N PHE A 311 -14.31 0.05 -1.52
CA PHE A 311 -13.38 1.07 -1.02
C PHE A 311 -12.19 1.25 -1.96
N ALA A 312 -11.63 2.46 -1.96
CA ALA A 312 -10.38 2.72 -2.65
C ALA A 312 -9.23 1.94 -2.01
N TYR A 313 -9.14 1.99 -0.67
CA TYR A 313 -8.08 1.33 0.11
C TYR A 313 -8.65 0.51 1.25
N ASP A 314 -7.92 -0.58 1.63
CA ASP A 314 -8.35 -1.43 2.74
C ASP A 314 -7.15 -2.06 3.46
N PHE A 315 -7.16 -1.97 4.80
CA PHE A 315 -6.37 -2.79 5.71
C PHE A 315 -7.24 -3.94 6.19
N ASP A 316 -7.18 -5.06 5.49
CA ASP A 316 -7.98 -6.24 5.80
C ASP A 316 -7.30 -7.08 6.91
N PHE A 317 -7.97 -8.12 7.38
CA PHE A 317 -7.58 -8.95 8.53
C PHE A 317 -6.08 -9.15 8.74
N TYR A 318 -5.63 -9.01 9.98
CA TYR A 318 -4.28 -9.31 10.45
C TYR A 318 -3.16 -8.42 9.89
N CYS A 319 -3.50 -7.30 9.26
CA CYS A 319 -2.50 -6.31 8.87
C CYS A 319 -1.84 -5.69 10.10
N LYS A 320 -0.51 -5.63 10.10
CA LYS A 320 0.25 -5.10 11.22
C LYS A 320 1.37 -4.17 10.77
N ARG A 321 1.45 -2.99 11.39
CA ARG A 321 2.44 -1.95 11.08
C ARG A 321 2.50 -1.58 9.59
N CYS A 322 1.34 -1.56 8.94
CA CYS A 322 1.19 -1.18 7.55
C CYS A 322 0.85 0.31 7.43
N ILE A 323 1.19 0.91 6.30
CA ILE A 323 1.00 2.34 6.07
C ILE A 323 0.27 2.56 4.74
N ALA A 324 -0.79 3.40 4.76
CA ALA A 324 -1.38 4.02 3.58
C ALA A 324 -1.06 5.52 3.62
N GLN A 325 -0.23 6.01 2.69
CA GLN A 325 0.21 7.41 2.71
C GLN A 325 0.30 8.02 1.31
N TYR A 326 0.07 9.33 1.22
CA TYR A 326 0.20 10.09 -0.01
C TYR A 326 -0.65 9.55 -1.17
N ASN A 327 -1.75 8.88 -0.85
CA ASN A 327 -2.66 8.35 -1.85
C ASN A 327 -3.79 9.34 -2.15
N TYR A 328 -4.31 9.25 -3.35
CA TYR A 328 -5.48 10.00 -3.77
C TYR A 328 -6.64 9.07 -4.09
N SER A 329 -7.84 9.52 -3.79
CA SER A 329 -9.08 8.79 -3.98
C SER A 329 -10.18 9.75 -4.39
N LYS A 330 -10.92 9.43 -5.46
CA LYS A 330 -12.00 10.29 -5.95
C LYS A 330 -13.19 9.52 -6.44
N GLU A 331 -14.40 9.94 -6.01
CA GLU A 331 -15.70 9.44 -6.45
C GLU A 331 -15.90 7.92 -6.25
N ASN A 332 -15.14 7.31 -5.35
CA ASN A 332 -15.28 5.90 -5.03
C ASN A 332 -16.49 5.64 -4.13
N HIS A 333 -16.84 4.38 -3.95
CA HIS A 333 -17.88 4.00 -2.98
C HIS A 333 -17.45 4.33 -1.54
N GLY A 334 -16.16 4.19 -1.22
CA GLY A 334 -15.56 4.60 0.04
C GLY A 334 -14.06 4.85 -0.10
N PHE A 335 -13.48 5.57 0.88
CA PHE A 335 -12.04 5.82 0.86
C PHE A 335 -11.27 4.68 1.53
N LEU A 336 -11.46 4.47 2.84
CA LEU A 336 -10.64 3.54 3.61
C LEU A 336 -11.50 2.60 4.45
N LEU A 337 -11.31 1.30 4.24
CA LEU A 337 -11.83 0.24 5.10
C LEU A 337 -10.71 -0.25 6.03
N MET A 338 -11.03 -0.47 7.29
CA MET A 338 -10.13 -1.04 8.29
C MET A 338 -10.85 -2.21 8.97
N MET A 339 -10.38 -3.44 8.72
CA MET A 339 -11.06 -4.67 9.12
C MET A 339 -10.63 -5.16 10.51
N TYR A 340 -11.06 -6.36 10.86
CA TYR A 340 -10.83 -6.98 12.18
C TYR A 340 -9.39 -7.42 12.41
N ASP A 341 -8.96 -7.42 13.67
CA ASP A 341 -7.67 -7.95 14.12
C ASP A 341 -6.46 -7.29 13.43
N ILE A 342 -6.51 -5.98 13.26
CA ILE A 342 -5.44 -5.17 12.68
C ILE A 342 -4.74 -4.33 13.76
N PHE A 343 -3.42 -4.13 13.63
CA PHE A 343 -2.60 -3.56 14.69
C PHE A 343 -1.60 -2.54 14.18
N GLU A 344 -1.48 -1.40 14.86
CA GLU A 344 -0.42 -0.41 14.62
C GLU A 344 -0.36 0.09 13.17
N ASN A 345 -1.49 0.12 12.45
CA ASN A 345 -1.54 0.60 11.07
C ASN A 345 -1.77 2.10 11.02
N VAL A 346 -1.25 2.73 9.98
CA VAL A 346 -1.29 4.18 9.81
C VAL A 346 -1.85 4.55 8.45
N ALA A 347 -2.83 5.48 8.42
CA ALA A 347 -3.22 6.19 7.22
C ALA A 347 -2.88 7.68 7.39
N ARG A 348 -2.00 8.23 6.55
CA ARG A 348 -1.52 9.61 6.70
C ARG A 348 -1.29 10.32 5.38
N TYR A 349 -1.47 11.63 5.38
CA TYR A 349 -1.24 12.49 4.22
C TYR A 349 -1.94 11.99 2.95
N ASN A 350 -3.14 11.43 3.08
CA ASN A 350 -3.96 11.05 1.95
C ASN A 350 -5.01 12.14 1.65
N ILE A 351 -5.47 12.19 0.41
CA ILE A 351 -6.55 13.09 -0.01
C ILE A 351 -7.69 12.23 -0.57
N SER A 352 -8.87 12.33 0.06
CA SER A 352 -10.12 11.72 -0.38
C SER A 352 -11.04 12.84 -0.88
N GLU A 353 -11.46 12.76 -2.14
CA GLU A 353 -12.34 13.72 -2.79
C GLU A 353 -13.64 13.05 -3.22
N ASN A 354 -14.74 13.42 -2.57
CA ASN A 354 -16.09 12.95 -2.89
C ASN A 354 -16.26 11.42 -2.90
N ASP A 355 -15.50 10.73 -2.06
CA ASP A 355 -15.78 9.31 -1.81
C ASP A 355 -17.13 9.19 -1.11
N LYS A 356 -18.00 8.36 -1.68
CA LYS A 356 -19.43 8.35 -1.39
C LYS A 356 -19.73 7.65 -0.08
N THR A 357 -20.55 7.01 0.28
CA THR A 357 -21.01 6.28 1.46
C THR A 357 -20.07 6.35 2.69
N HIS A 358 -18.78 6.01 2.57
CA HIS A 358 -17.84 5.99 3.70
C HIS A 358 -16.51 6.67 3.37
N LEU A 359 -16.18 7.71 4.13
CA LEU A 359 -14.81 8.24 4.14
C LEU A 359 -13.87 7.26 4.87
N VAL A 360 -14.30 6.77 6.02
CA VAL A 360 -13.61 5.73 6.79
C VAL A 360 -14.65 4.77 7.33
N GLN A 361 -14.40 3.47 7.23
CA GLN A 361 -15.17 2.46 7.94
C GLN A 361 -14.22 1.60 8.77
N MET A 362 -14.37 1.69 10.10
CA MET A 362 -13.63 0.85 11.04
C MET A 362 -14.48 -0.33 11.46
N GLN A 363 -14.05 -1.54 11.13
CA GLN A 363 -14.65 -2.77 11.63
C GLN A 363 -13.78 -3.33 12.76
N GLY A 364 -14.04 -2.88 13.98
CA GLY A 364 -13.26 -3.26 15.14
C GLY A 364 -13.54 -4.68 15.60
N SER A 365 -12.49 -5.37 16.04
CA SER A 365 -12.59 -6.58 16.85
C SER A 365 -11.99 -6.31 18.24
N LEU A 366 -12.22 -7.24 19.18
CA LEU A 366 -11.61 -7.23 20.51
C LEU A 366 -10.07 -7.22 20.51
N LYS A 367 -9.44 -7.26 19.35
CA LYS A 367 -8.00 -7.37 19.20
C LYS A 367 -7.37 -6.30 18.30
N SER A 368 -8.18 -5.42 17.67
CA SER A 368 -7.63 -4.29 16.93
C SER A 368 -7.08 -3.26 17.92
N ASP A 369 -5.88 -2.74 17.65
CA ASP A 369 -5.19 -1.85 18.57
C ASP A 369 -4.32 -0.84 17.83
N ASN A 370 -4.27 0.39 18.35
CA ASN A 370 -3.36 1.48 17.96
C ASN A 370 -3.32 1.78 16.46
N ASN A 371 -4.48 1.77 15.79
CA ASN A 371 -4.58 2.18 14.40
C ASN A 371 -4.81 3.70 14.33
N VAL A 372 -4.08 4.41 13.51
CA VAL A 372 -4.01 5.87 13.55
C VAL A 372 -4.21 6.48 12.15
N LEU A 373 -5.10 7.47 12.07
CA LEU A 373 -5.29 8.29 10.87
C LEU A 373 -4.88 9.74 11.18
N TYR A 374 -3.90 10.27 10.49
CA TYR A 374 -3.49 11.65 10.73
C TYR A 374 -3.05 12.40 9.48
N ASN A 375 -3.21 13.73 9.54
CA ASN A 375 -2.85 14.61 8.43
C ASN A 375 -3.47 14.21 7.08
N ASN A 376 -4.70 13.67 7.09
CA ASN A 376 -5.46 13.40 5.87
C ASN A 376 -6.43 14.55 5.56
N VAL A 377 -6.86 14.64 4.31
CA VAL A 377 -7.95 15.52 3.87
C VAL A 377 -9.11 14.66 3.38
N PHE A 378 -10.28 14.86 3.98
CA PHE A 378 -11.55 14.26 3.58
C PHE A 378 -12.47 15.37 3.07
N TYR A 379 -12.66 15.43 1.76
CA TYR A 379 -13.44 16.48 1.09
C TYR A 379 -14.73 15.92 0.50
N VAL A 380 -15.86 16.51 0.87
CA VAL A 380 -17.19 16.14 0.39
C VAL A 380 -17.99 17.41 0.07
N ASP A 381 -18.23 17.68 -1.20
CA ASP A 381 -19.05 18.82 -1.64
C ASP A 381 -20.46 18.41 -2.08
N HIS A 382 -20.67 17.14 -2.36
CA HIS A 382 -21.96 16.58 -2.72
C HIS A 382 -22.16 15.15 -2.18
N GLY A 383 -23.41 14.69 -2.16
CA GLY A 383 -23.74 13.36 -1.66
C GLY A 383 -23.74 13.26 -0.13
N VAL A 384 -23.68 12.04 0.37
CA VAL A 384 -23.62 11.68 1.79
C VAL A 384 -22.41 10.80 2.04
N SER A 385 -21.58 11.17 2.98
CA SER A 385 -20.42 10.39 3.39
C SER A 385 -20.32 10.26 4.90
N GLU A 386 -19.85 9.12 5.37
CA GLU A 386 -19.76 8.78 6.77
C GLU A 386 -18.32 8.52 7.21
N VAL A 387 -17.99 8.95 8.42
CA VAL A 387 -16.83 8.47 9.17
C VAL A 387 -17.35 7.52 10.24
N GLU A 388 -17.35 6.22 9.93
CA GLU A 388 -17.65 5.17 10.89
C GLU A 388 -16.36 4.80 11.62
N TYR A 389 -16.11 5.48 12.74
CA TYR A 389 -14.85 5.38 13.47
C TYR A 389 -14.81 4.24 14.48
N PHE A 390 -15.93 3.59 14.69
CA PHE A 390 -16.02 2.41 15.51
C PHE A 390 -17.17 1.53 15.06
N ARG A 391 -16.86 0.25 14.86
CA ARG A 391 -17.87 -0.79 14.66
C ARG A 391 -17.42 -2.02 15.44
N GLY A 392 -18.11 -2.33 16.51
CA GLY A 392 -17.74 -3.43 17.40
C GLY A 392 -18.70 -4.60 17.35
N ASP A 393 -18.22 -5.73 17.86
CA ASP A 393 -19.06 -6.85 18.25
C ASP A 393 -19.99 -6.44 19.41
N HIS A 394 -20.97 -7.28 19.71
CA HIS A 394 -22.03 -7.11 20.68
C HIS A 394 -21.62 -6.34 21.97
N PRO A 395 -22.41 -5.36 22.44
CA PRO A 395 -22.09 -4.51 23.60
C PRO A 395 -21.73 -5.28 24.87
N GLU A 396 -22.23 -6.50 25.03
CA GLU A 396 -21.94 -7.34 26.20
C GLU A 396 -20.50 -7.82 26.24
N LYS A 397 -19.84 -7.94 25.09
CA LYS A 397 -18.43 -8.32 24.96
C LYS A 397 -17.51 -7.11 25.07
N ALA A 398 -18.05 -5.92 24.91
CA ALA A 398 -17.29 -4.67 24.88
C ALA A 398 -16.88 -4.15 26.26
N LYS A 399 -17.27 -4.81 27.36
CA LYS A 399 -17.00 -4.34 28.73
C LYS A 399 -15.54 -4.26 29.12
N ASP A 400 -14.69 -4.96 28.40
CA ASP A 400 -13.24 -5.05 28.66
C ASP A 400 -12.39 -4.33 27.59
N ILE A 401 -13.01 -3.53 26.72
CA ILE A 401 -12.37 -3.02 25.52
C ILE A 401 -12.01 -1.54 25.70
N ASN A 402 -10.77 -1.29 25.99
CA ASN A 402 -10.28 0.08 26.18
C ASN A 402 -9.76 0.75 24.89
N ASP A 403 -9.68 0.07 23.72
CA ASP A 403 -8.96 0.63 22.58
C ASP A 403 -9.37 0.09 21.20
N LEU A 404 -10.65 -0.07 20.95
CA LEU A 404 -11.16 -0.70 19.71
C LEU A 404 -11.47 0.27 18.57
N GLY A 405 -10.92 1.43 18.55
CA GLY A 405 -11.17 2.38 17.48
C GLY A 405 -9.93 2.70 16.66
N ALA A 406 -10.11 3.57 15.70
CA ALA A 406 -9.02 4.29 15.08
C ALA A 406 -8.87 5.66 15.76
N HIS A 407 -7.64 6.13 15.92
CA HIS A 407 -7.34 7.46 16.46
C HIS A 407 -7.14 8.46 15.32
N PHE A 408 -7.70 9.66 15.47
CA PHE A 408 -7.71 10.67 14.42
C PHE A 408 -7.01 11.94 14.89
N TYR A 409 -5.90 12.31 14.25
CA TYR A 409 -5.11 13.48 14.60
C TYR A 409 -4.87 14.38 13.40
N ASN A 410 -4.96 15.70 13.55
CA ASN A 410 -4.59 16.67 12.51
C ASN A 410 -5.27 16.44 11.13
N ASN A 411 -6.42 15.78 11.06
CA ASN A 411 -7.12 15.62 9.78
C ASN A 411 -8.00 16.85 9.47
N ILE A 412 -8.28 17.07 8.21
CA ILE A 412 -9.30 18.02 7.76
C ILE A 412 -10.51 17.25 7.28
N PHE A 413 -11.65 17.46 7.95
CA PHE A 413 -12.97 16.97 7.54
C PHE A 413 -13.77 18.13 6.96
N TYR A 414 -13.86 18.18 5.65
CA TYR A 414 -14.55 19.23 4.91
C TYR A 414 -15.82 18.66 4.25
N ALA A 415 -16.99 19.11 4.67
CA ALA A 415 -18.25 18.65 4.11
C ALA A 415 -19.21 19.81 3.87
N THR A 416 -19.30 20.31 2.64
CA THR A 416 -20.42 21.18 2.20
C THR A 416 -21.61 20.38 1.68
N GLY A 417 -21.38 19.11 1.29
CA GLY A 417 -22.42 18.08 1.17
C GLY A 417 -22.94 17.61 2.54
N GLN A 418 -23.34 16.35 2.66
CA GLN A 418 -23.76 15.77 3.93
C GLN A 418 -22.66 14.85 4.48
N GLY A 419 -22.10 15.21 5.62
CA GLY A 419 -21.18 14.38 6.38
C GLY A 419 -21.75 13.94 7.71
N GLN A 420 -21.37 12.77 8.22
CA GLN A 420 -21.71 12.36 9.56
C GLN A 420 -20.60 11.53 10.21
N PHE A 421 -20.44 11.71 11.54
CA PHE A 421 -19.64 10.82 12.37
C PHE A 421 -20.55 9.79 13.00
N ARG A 422 -20.13 8.54 13.02
CA ARG A 422 -20.98 7.44 13.44
C ARG A 422 -20.21 6.36 14.18
N THR A 423 -20.84 5.76 15.17
CA THR A 423 -20.48 4.47 15.77
C THR A 423 -21.56 3.46 15.45
N ALA A 424 -21.18 2.21 15.19
CA ALA A 424 -22.12 1.14 14.95
C ALA A 424 -21.77 -0.10 15.79
N TRP A 425 -22.82 -0.84 16.22
CA TRP A 425 -22.70 -2.11 16.92
C TRP A 425 -23.31 -3.20 16.05
N SER A 426 -22.61 -4.30 15.82
CA SER A 426 -23.20 -5.45 15.16
C SER A 426 -23.80 -6.41 16.17
N VAL A 427 -25.03 -6.82 15.94
CA VAL A 427 -25.71 -7.86 16.70
C VAL A 427 -25.50 -9.19 16.01
N GLY A 428 -24.37 -9.84 16.29
CA GLY A 428 -24.04 -11.14 15.71
C GLY A 428 -22.99 -11.11 14.58
N PHE A 429 -22.41 -12.26 14.25
CA PHE A 429 -21.38 -12.36 13.26
C PHE A 429 -21.90 -11.95 11.87
N ALA A 430 -21.45 -10.85 11.44
CA ALA A 430 -21.15 -10.28 10.12
C ALA A 430 -22.13 -10.45 8.95
N TRP A 431 -22.95 -11.43 8.89
CA TRP A 431 -23.77 -11.69 7.69
C TRP A 431 -25.23 -11.30 7.86
N ASP A 432 -25.70 -11.06 9.08
CA ASP A 432 -27.00 -10.53 9.36
C ASP A 432 -26.91 -9.02 9.63
N ARG A 433 -27.35 -8.24 8.66
CA ARG A 433 -27.21 -6.76 8.62
C ARG A 433 -28.25 -6.00 9.46
N SER A 434 -28.76 -6.58 10.50
CA SER A 434 -29.56 -5.83 11.47
C SER A 434 -28.65 -4.95 12.34
N PHE A 435 -28.29 -3.79 11.83
CA PHE A 435 -27.64 -2.75 12.64
C PHE A 435 -28.69 -2.13 13.55
N ASP A 436 -28.48 -2.20 14.83
CA ASP A 436 -29.24 -1.43 15.79
C ASP A 436 -28.50 -0.14 16.13
N ASP A 437 -28.75 0.89 15.34
CA ASP A 437 -28.21 2.24 15.58
C ASP A 437 -28.72 2.86 16.91
N THR A 438 -29.65 2.20 17.59
CA THR A 438 -30.22 2.69 18.86
C THR A 438 -29.42 2.24 20.08
N LEU A 439 -28.61 1.22 19.96
CA LEU A 439 -27.71 0.79 21.02
C LEU A 439 -26.51 1.74 21.08
N LYS A 440 -26.69 2.88 21.72
CA LYS A 440 -25.57 3.72 22.17
C LYS A 440 -25.16 3.19 23.55
N PRO A 441 -24.11 2.36 23.64
CA PRO A 441 -23.56 2.11 24.96
C PRO A 441 -22.94 3.41 25.45
N ASP A 442 -23.10 3.71 26.73
CA ASP A 442 -22.34 4.75 27.43
C ASP A 442 -20.85 4.42 27.57
N LEU A 443 -20.39 3.50 26.73
CA LEU A 443 -18.98 3.13 26.64
C LEU A 443 -18.27 4.15 25.73
N PRO A 444 -17.19 4.78 26.20
CA PRO A 444 -16.34 5.54 25.31
C PRO A 444 -15.87 4.60 24.21
N ALA A 445 -16.22 4.88 22.96
CA ALA A 445 -15.50 4.31 21.85
C ALA A 445 -14.01 4.61 22.10
N GLY A 446 -13.14 3.59 22.04
CA GLY A 446 -11.70 3.76 22.27
C GLY A 446 -11.01 4.68 21.28
N SER A 447 -11.76 5.30 20.37
CA SER A 447 -11.29 6.27 19.39
C SER A 447 -11.00 7.61 20.03
N LEU A 448 -9.82 8.17 19.74
CA LEU A 448 -9.42 9.50 20.17
C LEU A 448 -9.41 10.44 18.97
N PHE A 449 -10.06 11.59 19.12
CA PHE A 449 -9.97 12.70 18.18
C PHE A 449 -9.19 13.83 18.83
N LEU A 450 -8.18 14.34 18.14
CA LEU A 450 -7.36 15.41 18.65
C LEU A 450 -6.87 16.33 17.54
N ASN A 451 -7.19 17.60 17.65
CA ASN A 451 -6.65 18.65 16.81
C ASN A 451 -7.02 18.53 15.32
N ASN A 452 -8.20 17.97 15.03
CA ASN A 452 -8.72 17.93 13.68
C ASN A 452 -9.44 19.23 13.31
N CYS A 453 -9.49 19.55 12.02
CA CYS A 453 -10.28 20.63 11.47
C CYS A 453 -11.60 20.11 10.93
N TYR A 454 -12.70 20.76 11.31
CA TYR A 454 -14.05 20.39 10.87
C TYR A 454 -14.72 21.60 10.22
N PHE A 455 -15.14 21.43 8.98
CA PHE A 455 -15.88 22.45 8.24
C PHE A 455 -17.13 21.87 7.60
N GLY A 456 -18.24 22.58 7.72
CA GLY A 456 -19.52 22.27 7.12
C GLY A 456 -20.55 21.64 8.09
N PRO A 457 -21.74 21.27 7.56
CA PRO A 457 -22.86 20.80 8.36
C PRO A 457 -22.77 19.29 8.67
N TRP A 458 -21.97 18.93 9.66
CA TRP A 458 -21.88 17.54 10.12
C TRP A 458 -23.14 17.13 10.87
N LYS A 459 -23.84 16.13 10.35
CA LYS A 459 -25.00 15.53 11.03
C LYS A 459 -24.54 14.84 12.32
N ASN A 460 -25.29 14.98 13.38
CA ASN A 460 -24.98 14.52 14.75
C ASN A 460 -23.81 15.28 15.43
N GLY A 461 -23.30 16.37 14.84
CA GLY A 461 -22.18 17.13 15.37
C GLY A 461 -20.82 16.51 15.04
N ILE A 462 -19.78 17.04 15.68
CA ILE A 462 -18.41 16.55 15.60
C ILE A 462 -18.07 15.69 16.83
N PRO A 463 -17.08 14.81 16.76
CA PRO A 463 -16.58 14.06 17.90
C PRO A 463 -16.05 14.97 19.03
N ASP A 464 -15.88 14.41 20.23
CA ASP A 464 -15.18 15.10 21.33
C ASP A 464 -13.68 15.21 20.95
N ASP A 465 -13.31 16.40 20.48
CA ASP A 465 -11.95 16.76 20.10
C ASP A 465 -11.55 18.01 20.91
N PRO A 466 -10.75 17.87 21.96
CA PRO A 466 -10.42 18.98 22.86
C PRO A 466 -9.64 20.12 22.20
N LYS A 467 -9.15 19.91 20.96
CA LYS A 467 -8.45 20.93 20.16
C LYS A 467 -9.07 21.12 18.79
N ALA A 468 -10.35 20.80 18.64
CA ALA A 468 -11.05 20.95 17.38
C ALA A 468 -10.91 22.37 16.80
N ILE A 469 -10.56 22.44 15.52
CA ILE A 469 -10.63 23.66 14.71
C ILE A 469 -11.97 23.61 13.97
N VAL A 470 -12.96 24.41 14.41
CA VAL A 470 -14.27 24.47 13.75
C VAL A 470 -14.32 25.71 12.88
N ALA A 471 -13.70 25.63 11.71
CA ALA A 471 -13.55 26.76 10.78
C ALA A 471 -13.28 26.27 9.36
N ASP A 472 -13.44 27.16 8.38
CA ASP A 472 -13.00 26.92 7.00
C ASP A 472 -11.46 26.75 6.96
N PRO A 473 -10.94 25.60 6.50
CA PRO A 473 -9.50 25.36 6.37
C PRO A 473 -8.84 26.27 5.33
N LYS A 474 -9.62 26.97 4.50
CA LYS A 474 -9.18 27.91 3.46
C LYS A 474 -8.22 27.24 2.47
N PHE A 475 -8.71 26.22 1.83
CA PHE A 475 -8.03 25.62 0.68
C PHE A 475 -7.94 26.60 -0.48
N VAL A 476 -6.97 26.42 -1.37
CA VAL A 476 -6.77 27.27 -2.57
C VAL A 476 -7.95 27.12 -3.52
N ASP A 477 -8.32 25.90 -3.89
CA ASP A 477 -9.41 25.60 -4.82
C ASP A 477 -9.84 24.11 -4.67
N PRO A 478 -10.48 23.72 -3.57
CA PRO A 478 -10.78 22.32 -3.30
C PRO A 478 -11.86 21.77 -4.25
N GLY A 479 -11.88 20.44 -4.46
CA GLY A 479 -12.83 19.79 -5.37
C GLY A 479 -12.43 19.87 -6.84
N THR A 480 -11.25 20.39 -7.16
CA THR A 480 -10.75 20.51 -8.54
C THR A 480 -9.71 19.43 -8.90
N GLY A 481 -9.54 18.41 -8.06
CA GLY A 481 -8.67 17.28 -8.34
C GLY A 481 -9.09 16.53 -9.61
N GLY A 482 -8.13 16.12 -10.40
CA GLY A 482 -8.30 15.32 -11.62
C GLY A 482 -7.40 14.10 -11.58
N THR A 483 -7.24 13.43 -12.71
CA THR A 483 -6.26 12.35 -12.85
C THR A 483 -4.84 12.91 -12.73
N GLY A 484 -4.02 12.26 -11.93
CA GLY A 484 -2.64 12.64 -11.65
C GLY A 484 -2.49 13.45 -10.36
N LEU A 485 -1.57 12.99 -9.49
CA LEU A 485 -1.30 13.63 -8.18
C LEU A 485 -0.93 15.13 -8.31
N GLY A 486 -0.38 15.55 -9.44
CA GLY A 486 -0.06 16.96 -9.74
C GLY A 486 -1.27 17.88 -9.83
N THR A 487 -2.49 17.35 -9.97
CA THR A 487 -3.74 18.13 -10.06
C THR A 487 -4.24 18.63 -8.69
N LEU A 488 -3.67 18.14 -7.58
CA LEU A 488 -4.22 18.31 -6.23
C LEU A 488 -3.80 19.61 -5.53
N LYS A 489 -3.17 20.55 -6.24
CA LYS A 489 -2.77 21.86 -5.69
C LYS A 489 -3.93 22.66 -5.07
N GLY A 490 -5.16 22.37 -5.48
CA GLY A 490 -6.36 22.95 -4.89
C GLY A 490 -6.52 22.68 -3.39
N TYR A 491 -5.92 21.63 -2.87
CA TYR A 491 -5.94 21.25 -1.45
C TYR A 491 -4.82 21.88 -0.62
N MET A 492 -4.00 22.73 -1.20
CA MET A 492 -3.01 23.53 -0.46
C MET A 492 -3.71 24.61 0.38
N LEU A 493 -3.15 24.94 1.53
CA LEU A 493 -3.70 25.95 2.43
C LEU A 493 -3.33 27.37 1.96
N GLN A 494 -4.27 28.29 2.10
CA GLN A 494 -3.98 29.72 1.95
C GLN A 494 -3.29 30.28 3.19
N LYS A 495 -2.60 31.41 3.05
CA LYS A 495 -1.76 32.03 4.10
C LYS A 495 -2.49 32.36 5.43
N ASP A 496 -3.79 32.51 5.40
CA ASP A 496 -4.63 32.84 6.56
C ASP A 496 -5.48 31.64 7.03
N SER A 497 -5.09 30.44 6.66
CA SER A 497 -5.72 29.21 7.11
C SER A 497 -5.55 29.01 8.61
N PRO A 498 -6.62 28.67 9.35
CA PRO A 498 -6.52 28.35 10.76
C PRO A 498 -5.80 27.01 11.02
N CYS A 499 -5.52 26.23 9.98
CA CYS A 499 -4.83 24.94 10.04
C CYS A 499 -3.29 25.09 10.09
N ILE A 500 -2.78 26.29 9.75
CA ILE A 500 -1.32 26.52 9.71
C ILE A 500 -0.74 26.51 11.12
N ASN A 501 0.32 25.72 11.32
CA ASN A 501 1.03 25.54 12.60
C ASN A 501 0.11 25.16 13.77
N ALA A 502 -1.05 24.60 13.47
CA ALA A 502 -2.06 24.24 14.46
C ALA A 502 -2.05 22.76 14.84
N GLY A 503 -1.27 21.95 14.12
CA GLY A 503 -1.20 20.51 14.31
C GLY A 503 -0.42 20.08 15.54
N THR A 504 -0.75 18.90 16.02
CA THR A 504 0.03 18.18 17.04
C THR A 504 1.15 17.38 16.32
N TYR A 505 2.36 17.45 16.84
CA TYR A 505 3.47 16.73 16.26
C TYR A 505 3.28 15.20 16.40
N MET A 506 3.41 14.51 15.30
CA MET A 506 3.36 13.04 15.23
C MET A 506 4.77 12.50 15.01
N PRO A 507 5.36 11.80 15.98
CA PRO A 507 6.64 11.14 15.79
C PRO A 507 6.57 10.14 14.63
N HIS A 508 7.68 9.95 13.96
CA HIS A 508 7.79 8.96 12.87
C HIS A 508 6.85 9.25 11.69
N ASN A 509 6.65 10.52 11.40
CA ASN A 509 5.63 11.04 10.47
C ASN A 509 6.00 10.91 8.97
N GLY A 510 7.11 10.25 8.64
CA GLY A 510 7.60 10.16 7.25
C GLY A 510 8.43 11.35 6.79
N GLY A 511 8.52 12.42 7.59
CA GLY A 511 9.40 13.57 7.33
C GLY A 511 8.89 14.58 6.33
N ARG A 512 7.78 14.33 5.64
CA ARG A 512 7.21 15.22 4.63
C ARG A 512 5.70 15.10 4.49
N ASP A 513 5.10 16.12 3.87
CA ASP A 513 3.68 16.17 3.52
C ASP A 513 3.37 15.46 2.17
N PHE A 514 2.11 15.56 1.73
CA PHE A 514 1.66 15.04 0.44
C PHE A 514 2.45 15.63 -0.75
N PHE A 515 2.82 16.89 -0.67
CA PHE A 515 3.47 17.64 -1.74
C PHE A 515 5.01 17.59 -1.67
N GLY A 516 5.59 16.88 -0.71
CA GLY A 516 7.03 16.71 -0.56
C GLY A 516 7.71 17.72 0.35
N PHE A 517 6.97 18.61 1.02
CA PHE A 517 7.54 19.59 1.94
C PHE A 517 7.83 18.95 3.31
N SER A 518 8.91 19.42 3.96
CA SER A 518 9.30 18.90 5.28
C SER A 518 8.27 19.29 6.35
N VAL A 519 7.84 18.32 7.13
CA VAL A 519 6.92 18.47 8.27
C VAL A 519 7.64 18.45 9.62
N ASN A 520 8.98 18.47 9.65
CA ASN A 520 9.80 18.33 10.85
C ASN A 520 10.26 19.69 11.41
N ASP A 521 9.36 20.66 11.43
CA ASP A 521 9.65 21.98 11.99
C ASP A 521 9.12 22.19 13.42
N GLY A 522 8.53 21.15 14.03
CA GLY A 522 8.04 21.12 15.42
C GLY A 522 6.60 21.62 15.59
N HIS A 523 5.97 22.17 14.57
CA HIS A 523 4.58 22.65 14.57
C HIS A 523 3.92 22.32 13.24
N PRO A 524 3.52 21.09 13.00
CA PRO A 524 2.94 20.70 11.72
C PRO A 524 1.62 21.42 11.48
N ASP A 525 1.27 21.54 10.21
CA ASP A 525 -0.05 21.98 9.82
C ASP A 525 -1.09 20.87 10.02
N VAL A 526 -2.35 21.23 10.07
CA VAL A 526 -3.46 20.29 10.04
C VAL A 526 -3.83 20.01 8.59
N GLY A 527 -3.96 18.73 8.23
CA GLY A 527 -4.21 18.29 6.86
C GLY A 527 -2.97 17.78 6.13
N ALA A 528 -3.11 17.56 4.82
CA ALA A 528 -2.11 16.89 4.01
C ALA A 528 -1.02 17.81 3.42
N PHE A 529 -1.03 19.09 3.76
CA PHE A 529 -0.14 20.13 3.22
C PHE A 529 0.54 20.92 4.35
N GLU A 530 1.82 21.15 4.22
CA GLU A 530 2.64 22.01 5.09
C GLU A 530 2.89 23.37 4.42
N TYR A 531 2.35 24.45 4.97
CA TYR A 531 2.45 25.79 4.42
C TYR A 531 3.80 26.42 4.74
N LEU A 532 4.61 26.63 3.74
CA LEU A 532 5.95 27.23 3.83
C LEU A 532 6.01 28.74 3.54
N GLY A 533 4.86 29.39 3.37
CA GLY A 533 4.78 30.82 3.04
C GLY A 533 4.22 31.07 1.63
N SER A 534 3.80 32.32 1.38
CA SER A 534 3.24 32.70 0.10
C SER A 534 4.27 32.61 -1.03
N GLY A 535 3.93 31.94 -2.12
CA GLY A 535 4.78 31.80 -3.31
C GLY A 535 5.61 30.50 -3.36
N VAL A 536 5.52 29.67 -2.33
CA VAL A 536 6.07 28.30 -2.36
C VAL A 536 4.93 27.35 -2.73
N PHE A 537 5.00 26.78 -3.91
CA PHE A 537 4.01 25.83 -4.41
C PHE A 537 4.73 24.52 -4.76
N ALA A 538 4.10 23.40 -4.44
CA ALA A 538 4.52 22.12 -4.98
C ALA A 538 4.43 22.16 -6.50
N ASP A 539 5.45 21.77 -7.18
CA ASP A 539 5.49 21.62 -8.63
C ASP A 539 5.64 20.15 -9.01
N GLU A 540 5.57 19.86 -10.29
CA GLU A 540 5.75 18.50 -10.78
C GLU A 540 7.13 17.93 -10.40
N SER A 541 8.14 18.79 -10.19
CA SER A 541 9.47 18.35 -9.78
C SER A 541 9.50 17.86 -8.34
N ALA A 542 8.69 18.42 -7.45
CA ALA A 542 8.55 17.94 -6.07
C ALA A 542 7.90 16.54 -6.04
N ILE A 543 6.88 16.31 -6.87
CA ILE A 543 6.25 14.99 -7.00
C ILE A 543 7.20 13.97 -7.63
N ALA A 544 7.97 14.39 -8.65
CA ALA A 544 9.01 13.57 -9.26
C ALA A 544 10.15 13.22 -8.27
N ALA A 545 10.50 14.13 -7.36
CA ALA A 545 11.43 13.87 -6.28
C ALA A 545 10.89 12.81 -5.30
N GLN A 546 9.60 12.86 -4.97
CA GLN A 546 8.93 11.82 -4.18
C GLN A 546 9.05 10.44 -4.84
N ASP A 547 8.86 10.35 -6.17
CA ASP A 547 9.07 9.12 -6.91
C ASP A 547 10.50 8.59 -6.79
N ALA A 548 11.49 9.46 -6.85
CA ALA A 548 12.88 9.07 -6.68
C ALA A 548 13.16 8.50 -5.28
N ASP A 549 12.58 9.11 -4.24
CA ASP A 549 12.71 8.63 -2.86
C ASP A 549 11.93 7.34 -2.59
N ALA A 550 10.78 7.18 -3.22
CA ALA A 550 9.97 5.95 -3.12
C ALA A 550 10.68 4.73 -3.73
N ARG A 551 11.70 4.91 -4.56
CA ARG A 551 12.52 3.81 -5.09
C ARG A 551 13.30 3.08 -4.00
N ASP A 552 13.64 3.73 -2.94
CA ASP A 552 14.27 3.11 -1.77
C ASP A 552 13.24 2.89 -0.65
N ALA A 553 12.50 1.79 -0.75
CA ALA A 553 11.53 1.40 0.27
C ALA A 553 12.17 1.18 1.65
N SER A 554 13.49 0.98 1.73
CA SER A 554 14.21 0.87 2.99
C SER A 554 14.34 2.21 3.74
N ALA A 555 14.23 3.32 2.99
CA ALA A 555 14.26 4.67 3.56
C ALA A 555 12.90 5.12 4.11
N VAL A 556 11.81 4.38 3.88
CA VAL A 556 10.49 4.74 4.39
C VAL A 556 10.42 4.43 5.88
N ALA A 557 10.19 5.48 6.66
CA ALA A 557 10.02 5.33 8.10
C ALA A 557 8.69 4.63 8.41
N TRP A 558 8.76 3.50 9.08
CA TRP A 558 7.59 2.75 9.54
C TRP A 558 6.99 3.42 10.79
N ALA A 559 5.69 3.60 10.83
CA ALA A 559 5.02 4.09 12.02
C ALA A 559 4.87 2.95 13.04
N LYS A 560 5.89 2.73 13.84
CA LYS A 560 5.89 1.65 14.84
C LYS A 560 5.26 2.07 16.17
N TRP A 561 5.40 3.35 16.55
CA TRP A 561 4.94 3.89 17.83
C TRP A 561 4.37 5.28 17.64
N CYS A 562 3.10 5.35 17.25
CA CYS A 562 2.41 6.63 17.10
C CYS A 562 1.93 7.14 18.46
N PHE A 563 2.40 8.30 18.87
CA PHE A 563 1.92 9.03 20.03
C PHE A 563 2.02 10.54 19.78
N PRO A 564 0.92 11.27 19.95
CA PRO A 564 0.89 12.70 19.63
C PRO A 564 1.63 13.51 20.70
N LEU A 565 2.52 14.39 20.23
CA LEU A 565 3.28 15.33 21.05
C LEU A 565 2.95 16.76 20.65
N GLU A 566 2.77 17.62 21.63
CA GLU A 566 2.68 19.06 21.42
C GLU A 566 3.92 19.73 21.97
N PHE A 567 4.49 20.63 21.20
CA PHE A 567 5.59 21.48 21.59
C PHE A 567 5.13 22.93 21.65
N GLY A 568 5.47 23.64 22.70
CA GLY A 568 5.14 25.05 22.84
C GLY A 568 6.19 25.80 23.64
N ILE A 569 6.52 27.02 23.22
CA ILE A 569 7.36 27.92 23.98
C ILE A 569 6.43 28.88 24.73
N LYS A 570 6.25 28.67 26.04
CA LYS A 570 5.44 29.56 26.89
C LYS A 570 6.24 30.73 27.45
N GLU A 571 7.52 30.52 27.68
CA GLU A 571 8.47 31.53 28.19
C GLU A 571 9.72 31.47 27.32
N THR A 572 10.51 32.48 27.35
CA THR A 572 11.66 32.67 26.45
C THR A 572 12.73 31.56 26.52
N ASP A 573 12.72 30.77 27.58
CA ASP A 573 13.71 29.71 27.82
C ASP A 573 13.10 28.35 28.21
N VAL A 574 11.77 28.19 28.10
CA VAL A 574 11.09 26.96 28.48
C VAL A 574 10.33 26.36 27.30
N LEU A 575 10.78 25.19 26.89
CA LEU A 575 10.02 24.34 25.98
C LEU A 575 9.06 23.47 26.78
N ASN A 576 7.77 23.68 26.55
CA ASN A 576 6.74 22.79 27.08
C ASN A 576 6.43 21.70 26.09
N ILE A 577 6.33 20.49 26.58
CA ILE A 577 6.02 19.29 25.81
C ILE A 577 4.80 18.67 26.47
N ARG A 578 3.77 18.36 25.70
CA ARG A 578 2.59 17.64 26.16
C ARG A 578 2.45 16.32 25.43
N LEU A 579 2.32 15.23 26.19
CA LEU A 579 2.02 13.90 25.70
C LEU A 579 0.51 13.67 25.85
N TYR A 580 -0.20 13.48 24.75
CA TYR A 580 -1.65 13.31 24.75
C TYR A 580 -2.12 11.89 24.98
N GLN A 581 -1.28 10.93 24.66
CA GLN A 581 -1.56 9.51 24.82
C GLN A 581 -0.40 8.85 25.56
N PRO A 582 -0.63 7.92 26.49
CA PRO A 582 0.46 7.18 27.13
C PRO A 582 1.23 6.37 26.11
N LEU A 583 2.50 6.13 26.36
CA LEU A 583 3.26 5.17 25.57
C LEU A 583 2.70 3.77 25.82
N GLU A 584 2.76 2.92 24.80
CA GLU A 584 2.41 1.52 24.93
C GLU A 584 3.20 0.82 26.03
N GLU A 585 2.65 -0.27 26.56
CA GLU A 585 3.36 -1.11 27.53
C GLU A 585 4.68 -1.62 26.96
N GLY A 586 5.76 -1.40 27.72
CA GLY A 586 7.11 -1.80 27.35
C GLY A 586 7.82 -0.86 26.37
N VAL A 587 7.19 0.23 25.95
CA VAL A 587 7.84 1.32 25.20
C VAL A 587 8.40 2.34 26.17
N THR A 588 9.64 2.75 25.97
CA THR A 588 10.26 3.90 26.65
C THR A 588 10.54 4.99 25.63
N GLY A 589 10.17 6.22 25.95
CA GLY A 589 10.41 7.38 25.10
C GLY A 589 11.23 8.43 25.83
N LYS A 590 12.14 9.08 25.11
CA LYS A 590 12.96 10.17 25.65
C LYS A 590 12.99 11.31 24.65
N ILE A 591 12.93 12.53 25.17
CA ILE A 591 13.18 13.76 24.42
C ILE A 591 14.46 14.37 24.97
N SER A 592 15.40 14.66 24.10
CA SER A 592 16.66 15.28 24.48
C SER A 592 16.95 16.52 23.63
N TRP A 593 17.51 17.53 24.28
CA TRP A 593 18.00 18.74 23.64
C TRP A 593 19.42 19.02 24.09
N THR A 594 20.33 19.22 23.15
CA THR A 594 21.69 19.60 23.43
C THR A 594 21.89 21.08 23.13
N ASN A 595 22.22 21.84 24.14
CA ASN A 595 22.48 23.26 24.01
C ASN A 595 23.71 23.48 23.11
N PRO A 596 23.56 24.16 21.96
CA PRO A 596 24.69 24.35 21.05
C PRO A 596 25.77 25.28 21.59
N LYS A 597 25.51 26.05 22.67
CA LYS A 597 26.46 26.98 23.26
C LYS A 597 27.42 26.32 24.24
N ASP A 598 26.95 25.39 25.04
CA ASP A 598 27.77 24.79 26.12
C ASP A 598 27.83 23.24 26.03
N GLY A 599 27.15 22.65 25.03
CA GLY A 599 27.17 21.21 24.80
C GLY A 599 26.41 20.39 25.84
N LYS A 600 25.73 21.00 26.80
CA LYS A 600 24.94 20.26 27.80
C LYS A 600 23.68 19.71 27.23
N THR A 601 23.40 18.44 27.54
CA THR A 601 22.19 17.76 27.12
C THR A 601 21.17 17.71 28.28
N THR A 602 19.98 18.16 28.02
CA THR A 602 18.81 18.00 28.90
C THR A 602 17.92 16.88 28.36
N ILE A 603 17.44 15.99 29.21
CA ILE A 603 16.64 14.81 28.82
C ILE A 603 15.34 14.79 29.62
N VAL A 604 14.21 14.55 28.92
CA VAL A 604 12.92 14.24 29.47
C VAL A 604 12.59 12.79 29.17
N ASP A 605 12.25 12.02 30.18
CA ASP A 605 11.82 10.63 30.07
C ASP A 605 10.28 10.58 29.99
N LEU A 606 9.77 10.10 28.87
CA LEU A 606 8.31 10.00 28.63
C LEU A 606 7.72 8.69 29.16
N GLY A 607 8.55 7.73 29.54
CA GLY A 607 8.12 6.35 29.85
C GLY A 607 7.53 6.15 31.24
N LYS A 608 7.43 7.19 32.06
CA LYS A 608 6.93 7.07 33.44
C LYS A 608 5.59 7.73 33.68
N GLU A 609 5.01 8.33 32.66
CA GLU A 609 3.92 9.26 32.85
C GLU A 609 2.59 8.76 32.27
N LYS A 610 1.51 9.13 32.95
CA LYS A 610 0.15 8.86 32.52
C LYS A 610 -0.24 9.78 31.35
N SER A 611 -1.31 9.43 30.64
CA SER A 611 -1.86 10.25 29.57
C SER A 611 -2.04 11.72 29.98
N ARG A 612 -1.79 12.64 29.05
CA ARG A 612 -1.91 14.11 29.19
C ARG A 612 -0.87 14.75 30.13
N SER A 613 0.30 14.15 30.26
CA SER A 613 1.39 14.74 31.05
C SER A 613 2.03 15.92 30.33
N GLU A 614 2.27 17.00 31.05
CA GLU A 614 3.06 18.15 30.59
C GLU A 614 4.47 18.08 31.19
N PHE A 615 5.45 18.31 30.35
CA PHE A 615 6.85 18.38 30.73
C PHE A 615 7.41 19.77 30.37
N ALA A 616 8.15 20.36 31.26
CA ALA A 616 8.84 21.62 30.99
C ALA A 616 10.35 21.39 30.90
N LEU A 617 10.92 21.71 29.75
CA LEU A 617 12.35 21.64 29.51
C LEU A 617 12.93 23.03 29.59
N LYS A 618 13.60 23.34 30.71
CA LYS A 618 14.28 24.63 30.85
C LYS A 618 15.57 24.61 30.04
N LEU A 619 15.61 25.44 29.01
CA LEU A 619 16.66 25.39 28.01
C LEU A 619 17.87 26.26 28.38
N ASN A 620 17.73 27.19 29.32
CA ASN A 620 18.76 28.20 29.70
C ASN A 620 19.37 28.88 28.44
N SER A 621 18.53 29.16 27.45
CA SER A 621 18.93 29.66 26.13
C SER A 621 17.88 30.62 25.59
N ASP A 622 18.28 31.51 24.68
CA ASP A 622 17.36 32.43 24.02
C ASP A 622 16.52 31.70 22.94
N PRO A 623 15.36 32.24 22.54
CA PRO A 623 14.48 31.62 21.55
C PRO A 623 15.12 31.39 20.18
N GLN A 624 16.04 32.24 19.77
CA GLN A 624 16.73 32.07 18.47
C GLN A 624 17.68 30.87 18.51
N THR A 625 18.31 30.62 19.63
CA THR A 625 19.14 29.41 19.82
C THR A 625 18.29 28.14 19.80
N LEU A 626 17.07 28.19 20.34
CA LEU A 626 16.13 27.07 20.24
C LEU A 626 15.72 26.82 18.79
N LEU A 627 15.31 27.90 18.07
CA LEU A 627 14.91 27.83 16.66
C LEU A 627 16.02 27.29 15.73
N SER A 628 17.28 27.49 16.10
CA SER A 628 18.45 26.99 15.35
C SER A 628 18.94 25.62 15.81
N SER A 629 18.32 25.02 16.81
CA SER A 629 18.74 23.73 17.37
C SER A 629 17.77 22.61 17.00
N LYS A 630 18.19 21.37 17.28
CA LYS A 630 17.40 20.19 17.06
C LYS A 630 17.02 19.52 18.37
N ILE A 631 15.81 19.02 18.44
CA ILE A 631 15.36 18.12 19.49
C ILE A 631 15.45 16.70 18.96
N LYS A 632 16.02 15.82 19.74
CA LYS A 632 16.06 14.40 19.44
C LYS A 632 14.97 13.68 20.24
N VAL A 633 14.08 13.01 19.54
CA VAL A 633 13.11 12.08 20.12
C VAL A 633 13.64 10.66 19.91
N SER A 634 13.65 9.85 20.95
CA SER A 634 14.06 8.45 20.88
C SER A 634 13.05 7.56 21.56
N VAL A 635 12.80 6.39 21.00
CA VAL A 635 11.95 5.34 21.58
C VAL A 635 12.64 4.01 21.55
N GLU A 636 12.39 3.20 22.58
CA GLU A 636 12.98 1.87 22.73
C GLU A 636 11.90 0.89 23.17
N LYS A 637 11.89 -0.32 22.60
CA LYS A 637 11.05 -1.45 23.03
C LYS A 637 11.86 -2.75 22.92
N GLY A 638 12.27 -3.31 24.04
CA GLY A 638 13.12 -4.50 24.06
C GLY A 638 14.46 -4.30 23.35
N LYS A 639 14.67 -4.95 22.21
CA LYS A 639 15.89 -4.82 21.39
C LYS A 639 15.79 -3.72 20.31
N PHE A 640 14.62 -3.13 20.15
CA PHE A 640 14.40 -2.10 19.13
C PHE A 640 14.65 -0.72 19.72
N SER A 641 15.43 0.10 19.02
CA SER A 641 15.70 1.49 19.37
C SER A 641 15.66 2.33 18.11
N GLU A 642 14.90 3.41 18.15
CA GLU A 642 14.78 4.38 17.05
C GLU A 642 14.91 5.80 17.60
N ALA A 643 15.46 6.67 16.78
CA ALA A 643 15.56 8.09 17.13
C ALA A 643 15.48 8.95 15.87
N TRP A 644 14.85 10.13 16.03
CA TRP A 644 14.74 11.14 14.96
C TRP A 644 14.97 12.52 15.54
N GLU A 645 15.37 13.44 14.68
CA GLU A 645 15.64 14.82 15.02
C GLU A 645 14.55 15.73 14.48
N ILE A 646 14.07 16.63 15.32
CA ILE A 646 13.10 17.68 14.98
C ILE A 646 13.85 19.00 14.95
N ALA A 647 13.85 19.66 13.80
CA ALA A 647 14.44 20.98 13.65
C ALA A 647 13.34 22.04 13.81
N PHE A 648 13.53 22.99 14.73
CA PHE A 648 12.69 24.17 14.81
C PHE A 648 13.25 25.21 13.81
N SER A 649 12.84 25.11 12.55
CA SER A 649 13.19 26.13 11.57
C SER A 649 12.25 27.33 11.68
N GLU A 650 12.76 28.53 11.34
CA GLU A 650 11.89 29.68 11.14
C GLU A 650 10.98 29.43 9.92
N ASN A 651 9.78 28.92 10.14
CA ASN A 651 8.77 28.93 9.10
C ASN A 651 8.29 30.39 8.89
N PRO A 652 8.40 30.93 7.68
CA PRO A 652 7.96 32.30 7.40
C PRO A 652 6.50 32.58 7.79
N ALA A 653 5.63 31.58 7.77
CA ALA A 653 4.24 31.68 8.20
C ALA A 653 4.09 31.96 9.71
N ARG A 654 5.12 31.70 10.53
CA ARG A 654 5.11 31.90 11.98
C ARG A 654 5.44 33.31 12.41
N ARG A 655 5.86 34.18 11.50
CA ARG A 655 6.18 35.57 11.79
C ARG A 655 4.97 36.48 11.76
N GLN A 656 3.77 35.98 11.53
CA GLN A 656 2.50 36.69 11.56
C GLN A 656 1.59 36.15 12.67
#